data_2e758e666b45b238bd1c8a2f58afc088
#
_entry.id   2e758e666b45b238bd1c8a2f58afc088
#
_cell.length_a   1.000
_cell.length_b   1.000
_cell.length_c   1.000
_cell.angle_alpha   90.00
_cell.angle_beta   90.00
_cell.angle_gamma   90.00
#
_symmetry.space_group_name_H-M   'P 1'
#
loop_
_entity.id
_entity.type
_entity.pdbx_description
1 polymer ?
#
loop_
_entity_poly.entity_id
_entity_poly.type
_entity_poly.pdbx_seq_one_letter_code
_entity_poly.pdbx_strand_id
1 'polypeptide(L)'
;MKFNLILLFTLFFSSQFILAQHTLGNPNLIEHLNEFSKTSSITGREKQAASYIQDLFQKGELKKDRLGNLIMVLGSGHPKRLITVPLDEPGYVISHIQQDGFIKLNPLGFGYIGNLYHQFIQGHEVIINTETESLIGVSTVRSAHFDGVRANPESMKSPFSWHEIYLDVGATSASELATRNIQLLDPVTLNKKPVTINNSYVAAPSIKSKAAAIALAVVAKSIKEIEFKGTVVFAWTTLELLNGKGIEAVINNYGPFNEIHRFNRFLESKKIGKETLLANNLISKKGSNLVKTKPVIDFRNPASTINFNSENIYEIGLPSLYENSPVELVAVSDVENMIDYWLKVLDINVKETEVPQLKHETSKTSYDSFNEEHNLVSKLIGKYGVSYDEGSVRKLILNELPNWAKPKIDRVGNIVLTFGKGKEHIAFVAHMDETGYFVNSISDDGRLILKMRGRMFPWIWEAQPALVHTDKNPIQGVFEPRADYRNSLTRLSSEPLKVFAGFNSKNEALAAGIKIGVTTVTMPKEMIRISENRAAARGFDDRVGSAALLKSLKDLNPNELSQRVTFIWSVAEEAGLIGSTFAAKNLTDISTVYPIDTYVSSDDPYSDESFANSPLGDGAVIRVLESINFLSRKNLKKIQTIANKNEIKVQYGMTAGGTDGQAFLGYGIPSIPLSWPGRYSHSPVEVMDYRDLNSLTSLISAIIKNPSNN
;
A
#
# COMPACT_ATOMS: atom_id res chain seq x y z
N MET A 1 6.82 81.40 13.91
CA MET A 1 5.62 81.14 13.06
C MET A 1 6.05 80.74 11.67
N LYS A 2 5.77 79.59 11.32
CA LYS A 2 5.42 78.88 10.06
C LYS A 2 5.98 77.46 10.13
N PHE A 3 5.06 76.54 10.37
CA PHE A 3 5.22 75.10 10.21
C PHE A 3 5.37 74.77 8.70
N ASN A 4 6.35 73.95 8.32
CA ASN A 4 6.38 73.22 7.06
C ASN A 4 6.25 71.74 7.34
N LEU A 5 5.16 71.19 6.92
CA LEU A 5 4.77 69.79 6.95
C LEU A 5 5.48 69.06 5.78
N ILE A 6 6.41 68.15 6.08
CA ILE A 6 7.03 67.25 5.08
C ILE A 6 6.21 65.97 5.07
N LEU A 7 5.52 65.77 3.97
CA LEU A 7 4.74 64.54 3.66
C LEU A 7 5.74 63.50 3.19
N LEU A 8 5.99 62.46 4.02
CA LEU A 8 6.75 61.27 3.61
C LEU A 8 5.79 60.30 2.89
N PHE A 9 5.95 60.15 1.59
CA PHE A 9 5.32 59.10 0.81
C PHE A 9 6.10 57.78 1.06
N THR A 10 5.56 56.91 1.90
CA THR A 10 5.99 55.51 1.99
C THR A 10 5.34 54.70 0.87
N LEU A 11 6.10 54.44 -0.16
CA LEU A 11 5.75 53.44 -1.17
C LEU A 11 5.78 52.05 -0.54
N PHE A 12 4.61 51.50 -0.23
CA PHE A 12 4.43 50.11 0.03
C PHE A 12 4.58 49.32 -1.31
N PHE A 13 5.73 48.73 -1.54
CA PHE A 13 5.85 47.63 -2.48
C PHE A 13 5.17 46.40 -1.88
N SER A 14 3.90 46.22 -2.19
CA SER A 14 3.26 44.93 -2.04
C SER A 14 3.81 44.00 -3.10
N SER A 15 4.84 43.22 -2.73
CA SER A 15 5.19 42.02 -3.48
C SER A 15 4.00 41.05 -3.40
N GLN A 16 3.13 41.10 -4.39
CA GLN A 16 2.20 39.99 -4.63
C GLN A 16 3.05 38.78 -4.96
N PHE A 17 3.24 37.91 -3.98
CA PHE A 17 3.58 36.53 -4.23
C PHE A 17 2.41 35.97 -5.05
N ILE A 18 2.61 35.82 -6.35
CA ILE A 18 1.80 34.95 -7.19
C ILE A 18 2.11 33.54 -6.72
N LEU A 19 1.44 33.08 -5.66
CA LEU A 19 1.20 31.68 -5.47
C LEU A 19 0.49 31.24 -6.75
N ALA A 20 1.10 30.38 -7.52
CA ALA A 20 0.41 29.67 -8.59
C ALA A 20 -0.82 29.01 -7.92
N GLN A 21 -2.00 29.61 -8.11
CA GLN A 21 -3.25 28.99 -7.67
C GLN A 21 -3.38 27.73 -8.51
N HIS A 22 -3.04 26.57 -7.92
CA HIS A 22 -3.59 25.33 -8.38
C HIS A 22 -5.10 25.48 -8.30
N THR A 23 -5.78 25.44 -9.43
CA THR A 23 -7.22 25.29 -9.45
C THR A 23 -7.54 23.99 -8.73
N LEU A 24 -8.14 24.08 -7.56
CA LEU A 24 -8.60 22.91 -6.81
C LEU A 24 -9.61 22.19 -7.70
N GLY A 25 -9.39 20.90 -7.96
CA GLY A 25 -10.32 20.08 -8.74
C GLY A 25 -11.69 19.96 -8.07
N ASN A 26 -12.70 19.65 -8.85
CA ASN A 26 -14.05 19.44 -8.34
C ASN A 26 -14.07 18.31 -7.28
N PRO A 27 -14.48 18.58 -6.03
CA PRO A 27 -14.45 17.58 -4.94
C PRO A 27 -15.26 16.32 -5.24
N ASN A 28 -16.43 16.46 -5.86
CA ASN A 28 -17.29 15.33 -6.22
C ASN A 28 -16.63 14.46 -7.30
N LEU A 29 -15.94 15.08 -8.26
CA LEU A 29 -15.19 14.33 -9.28
C LEU A 29 -14.04 13.55 -8.65
N ILE A 30 -13.29 14.17 -7.73
CA ILE A 30 -12.20 13.51 -6.99
C ILE A 30 -12.75 12.31 -6.20
N GLU A 31 -13.89 12.46 -5.55
CA GLU A 31 -14.54 11.39 -4.80
C GLU A 31 -14.89 10.20 -5.72
N HIS A 32 -15.50 10.47 -6.89
CA HIS A 32 -15.77 9.43 -7.88
C HIS A 32 -14.50 8.74 -8.39
N LEU A 33 -13.44 9.50 -8.68
CA LEU A 33 -12.17 8.94 -9.12
C LEU A 33 -11.58 8.00 -8.05
N ASN A 34 -11.63 8.38 -6.78
CA ASN A 34 -11.17 7.56 -5.68
C ASN A 34 -12.03 6.29 -5.53
N GLU A 35 -13.35 6.40 -5.44
CA GLU A 35 -14.22 5.25 -5.20
C GLU A 35 -14.27 4.30 -6.39
N PHE A 36 -14.38 4.81 -7.61
CA PHE A 36 -14.35 3.96 -8.80
C PHE A 36 -13.00 3.24 -8.97
N SER A 37 -11.90 3.87 -8.55
CA SER A 37 -10.58 3.23 -8.59
C SER A 37 -10.47 1.99 -7.72
N LYS A 38 -11.23 1.89 -6.64
CA LYS A 38 -11.25 0.72 -5.76
C LYS A 38 -11.92 -0.50 -6.40
N THR A 39 -12.81 -0.31 -7.39
CA THR A 39 -13.53 -1.41 -8.03
C THR A 39 -12.60 -2.30 -8.85
N SER A 40 -12.86 -3.60 -8.84
CA SER A 40 -12.22 -4.54 -9.74
C SER A 40 -12.87 -4.47 -11.12
N SER A 41 -12.04 -4.43 -12.16
CA SER A 41 -12.50 -4.40 -13.55
C SER A 41 -11.58 -5.21 -14.48
N ILE A 42 -11.04 -6.32 -13.97
CA ILE A 42 -10.17 -7.19 -14.78
C ILE A 42 -10.88 -7.59 -16.06
N THR A 43 -10.16 -7.55 -17.18
CA THR A 43 -10.71 -7.89 -18.50
C THR A 43 -11.42 -9.25 -18.49
N GLY A 44 -12.67 -9.31 -18.94
CA GLY A 44 -13.56 -10.46 -18.84
C GLY A 44 -14.24 -10.65 -17.47
N ARG A 45 -14.01 -9.75 -16.52
CA ARG A 45 -14.57 -9.75 -15.16
C ARG A 45 -14.98 -8.34 -14.70
N GLU A 46 -15.47 -7.49 -15.60
CA GLU A 46 -15.75 -6.06 -15.38
C GLU A 46 -17.05 -5.79 -14.59
N LYS A 47 -17.68 -6.81 -14.00
CA LYS A 47 -18.99 -6.72 -13.34
C LYS A 47 -19.06 -5.61 -12.29
N GLN A 48 -18.04 -5.47 -11.43
CA GLN A 48 -18.05 -4.45 -10.37
C GLN A 48 -17.99 -3.03 -10.96
N ALA A 49 -17.10 -2.80 -11.93
CA ALA A 49 -17.01 -1.50 -12.61
C ALA A 49 -18.27 -1.17 -13.40
N ALA A 50 -18.85 -2.15 -14.10
CA ALA A 50 -20.11 -1.96 -14.80
C ALA A 50 -21.25 -1.61 -13.83
N SER A 51 -21.33 -2.30 -12.68
CA SER A 51 -22.34 -1.98 -11.65
C SER A 51 -22.15 -0.56 -11.13
N TYR A 52 -20.91 -0.15 -10.81
CA TYR A 52 -20.63 1.22 -10.37
C TYR A 52 -21.14 2.27 -11.36
N ILE A 53 -20.85 2.11 -12.65
CA ILE A 53 -21.36 3.03 -13.69
C ILE A 53 -22.89 2.97 -13.78
N GLN A 54 -23.52 1.78 -13.68
CA GLN A 54 -24.98 1.65 -13.70
C GLN A 54 -25.65 2.38 -12.54
N ASP A 55 -25.05 2.34 -11.35
CA ASP A 55 -25.58 2.98 -10.13
C ASP A 55 -25.57 4.52 -10.19
N LEU A 56 -24.80 5.09 -11.11
CA LEU A 56 -24.83 6.52 -11.41
C LEU A 56 -26.09 6.94 -12.19
N PHE A 57 -26.84 6.01 -12.78
CA PHE A 57 -27.98 6.25 -13.62
C PHE A 57 -29.26 5.65 -13.00
N GLN A 58 -30.43 6.11 -13.47
CA GLN A 58 -31.70 5.48 -13.08
C GLN A 58 -31.84 4.11 -13.77
N LYS A 59 -32.58 3.22 -13.12
CA LYS A 59 -32.82 1.88 -13.66
C LYS A 59 -33.46 1.94 -15.05
N GLY A 60 -32.82 1.34 -16.05
CA GLY A 60 -33.28 1.29 -17.43
C GLY A 60 -32.70 2.37 -18.35
N GLU A 61 -31.98 3.37 -17.84
CA GLU A 61 -31.28 4.36 -18.66
C GLU A 61 -30.10 3.74 -19.43
N LEU A 62 -29.41 2.78 -18.81
CA LEU A 62 -28.32 2.03 -19.45
C LEU A 62 -28.78 0.63 -19.86
N LYS A 63 -28.49 0.26 -21.10
CA LYS A 63 -28.68 -1.07 -21.65
C LYS A 63 -27.40 -1.88 -21.51
N LYS A 64 -27.49 -3.08 -20.93
CA LYS A 64 -26.36 -4.00 -20.84
C LYS A 64 -26.50 -5.06 -21.93
N ASP A 65 -25.45 -5.25 -22.74
CA ASP A 65 -25.41 -6.31 -23.74
C ASP A 65 -24.87 -7.64 -23.14
N ARG A 66 -24.77 -8.67 -24.00
CA ARG A 66 -24.32 -10.01 -23.58
C ARG A 66 -22.84 -10.09 -23.19
N LEU A 67 -22.01 -9.16 -23.65
CA LEU A 67 -20.60 -9.07 -23.29
C LEU A 67 -20.38 -8.21 -22.04
N GLY A 68 -21.42 -7.52 -21.55
CA GLY A 68 -21.35 -6.67 -20.39
C GLY A 68 -21.13 -5.19 -20.71
N ASN A 69 -21.06 -4.81 -21.98
CA ASN A 69 -21.01 -3.39 -22.37
C ASN A 69 -22.24 -2.65 -21.85
N LEU A 70 -22.04 -1.42 -21.40
CA LEU A 70 -23.13 -0.52 -21.02
C LEU A 70 -23.34 0.51 -22.12
N ILE A 71 -24.57 0.69 -22.55
CA ILE A 71 -24.91 1.52 -23.69
C ILE A 71 -26.06 2.46 -23.35
N MET A 72 -25.91 3.73 -23.67
CA MET A 72 -26.97 4.75 -23.68
C MET A 72 -27.11 5.33 -25.07
N VAL A 73 -28.34 5.44 -25.57
CA VAL A 73 -28.64 6.06 -26.86
C VAL A 73 -29.55 7.27 -26.63
N LEU A 74 -29.07 8.43 -27.04
CA LEU A 74 -29.81 9.69 -26.92
C LEU A 74 -30.01 10.33 -28.31
N GLY A 75 -31.13 11.07 -28.47
CA GLY A 75 -31.47 11.74 -29.71
C GLY A 75 -31.91 10.80 -30.82
N SER A 76 -32.08 11.33 -32.03
CA SER A 76 -32.47 10.54 -33.22
C SER A 76 -31.97 11.20 -34.51
N GLY A 77 -31.79 10.40 -35.58
CA GLY A 77 -31.34 10.88 -36.88
C GLY A 77 -29.84 11.04 -37.00
N HIS A 78 -29.42 11.87 -37.94
CA HIS A 78 -28.04 12.09 -38.29
C HIS A 78 -27.51 13.48 -37.89
N PRO A 79 -26.21 13.65 -37.61
CA PRO A 79 -25.18 12.61 -37.60
C PRO A 79 -25.34 11.62 -36.42
N LYS A 80 -24.96 10.35 -36.64
CA LYS A 80 -24.89 9.35 -35.59
C LYS A 80 -23.46 9.21 -35.11
N ARG A 81 -23.24 9.48 -33.82
CA ARG A 81 -21.92 9.49 -33.18
C ARG A 81 -21.79 8.39 -32.16
N LEU A 82 -20.61 7.77 -32.07
CA LEU A 82 -20.25 6.89 -30.96
C LEU A 82 -19.20 7.62 -30.11
N ILE A 83 -19.44 7.69 -28.78
CA ILE A 83 -18.42 8.09 -27.79
C ILE A 83 -18.21 6.89 -26.88
N THR A 84 -16.97 6.37 -26.80
CA THR A 84 -16.71 5.11 -26.13
C THR A 84 -15.45 5.14 -25.30
N VAL A 85 -15.52 4.48 -24.16
CA VAL A 85 -14.44 4.29 -23.20
C VAL A 85 -14.37 2.84 -22.70
N PRO A 86 -13.18 2.27 -22.46
CA PRO A 86 -13.06 0.93 -21.90
C PRO A 86 -13.28 0.93 -20.38
N LEU A 87 -13.87 -0.13 -19.86
CA LEU A 87 -14.00 -0.38 -18.41
C LEU A 87 -12.87 -1.24 -17.86
N ASP A 88 -12.25 -2.06 -18.71
CA ASP A 88 -11.36 -3.13 -18.29
C ASP A 88 -9.95 -2.63 -17.89
N GLU A 89 -9.33 -3.41 -17.04
CA GLU A 89 -7.96 -3.25 -16.57
C GLU A 89 -7.24 -4.60 -16.57
N PRO A 90 -5.87 -4.61 -16.56
CA PRO A 90 -5.11 -5.82 -16.34
C PRO A 90 -5.26 -6.33 -14.90
N GLY A 91 -5.13 -7.63 -14.72
CA GLY A 91 -5.17 -8.26 -13.42
C GLY A 91 -4.85 -9.73 -13.48
N TYR A 92 -5.18 -10.48 -12.45
CA TYR A 92 -4.85 -11.89 -12.35
C TYR A 92 -6.11 -12.71 -12.10
N VAL A 93 -6.01 -14.00 -12.40
CA VAL A 93 -6.96 -15.02 -11.96
C VAL A 93 -6.24 -16.13 -11.23
N ILE A 94 -6.93 -16.80 -10.31
CA ILE A 94 -6.42 -17.98 -9.64
C ILE A 94 -6.21 -19.09 -10.66
N SER A 95 -4.97 -19.58 -10.78
CA SER A 95 -4.60 -20.65 -11.70
C SER A 95 -4.38 -22.00 -11.01
N HIS A 96 -4.00 -21.98 -9.73
CA HIS A 96 -3.75 -23.21 -8.97
C HIS A 96 -3.90 -22.95 -7.46
N ILE A 97 -4.44 -23.91 -6.75
CA ILE A 97 -4.60 -23.95 -5.30
C ILE A 97 -3.70 -25.07 -4.76
N GLN A 98 -2.73 -24.71 -3.90
CA GLN A 98 -1.79 -25.66 -3.33
C GLN A 98 -2.37 -26.35 -2.10
N GLN A 99 -1.86 -27.53 -1.75
CA GLN A 99 -2.32 -28.31 -0.59
C GLN A 99 -2.04 -27.64 0.75
N ASP A 100 -1.00 -26.80 0.80
CA ASP A 100 -0.58 -26.00 1.97
C ASP A 100 -1.36 -24.67 2.13
N GLY A 101 -2.34 -24.40 1.26
CA GLY A 101 -3.17 -23.20 1.32
C GLY A 101 -2.64 -21.98 0.56
N PHE A 102 -1.48 -22.07 -0.09
CA PHE A 102 -1.03 -21.01 -0.98
C PHE A 102 -1.70 -21.09 -2.36
N ILE A 103 -1.81 -19.93 -3.02
CA ILE A 103 -2.54 -19.78 -4.28
C ILE A 103 -1.60 -19.24 -5.36
N LYS A 104 -1.63 -19.82 -6.55
CA LYS A 104 -0.91 -19.31 -7.73
C LYS A 104 -1.84 -18.55 -8.67
N LEU A 105 -1.26 -17.59 -9.38
CA LEU A 105 -1.95 -16.67 -10.27
C LEU A 105 -1.57 -16.90 -11.74
N ASN A 106 -2.47 -16.49 -12.63
CA ASN A 106 -2.22 -16.29 -14.05
C ASN A 106 -2.62 -14.88 -14.46
N PRO A 107 -1.76 -14.14 -15.18
CA PRO A 107 -2.04 -12.77 -15.60
C PRO A 107 -3.05 -12.71 -16.75
N LEU A 108 -3.93 -11.70 -16.73
CA LEU A 108 -4.86 -11.36 -17.79
C LEU A 108 -4.68 -9.90 -18.22
N GLY A 109 -4.67 -9.66 -19.53
CA GLY A 109 -4.59 -8.30 -20.07
C GLY A 109 -3.22 -7.65 -20.00
N PHE A 110 -2.14 -8.41 -19.79
CA PHE A 110 -0.78 -7.90 -19.58
C PHE A 110 0.09 -7.77 -20.84
N GLY A 111 -0.46 -8.02 -22.01
CA GLY A 111 0.32 -8.03 -23.26
C GLY A 111 1.05 -6.74 -23.63
N TYR A 112 0.78 -5.62 -22.93
CA TYR A 112 1.36 -4.29 -23.18
C TYR A 112 1.98 -3.64 -21.94
N ILE A 113 2.07 -4.39 -20.82
CA ILE A 113 2.59 -3.88 -19.56
C ILE A 113 4.10 -4.06 -19.48
N GLY A 114 4.75 -3.11 -18.82
CA GLY A 114 6.20 -3.09 -18.66
C GLY A 114 6.75 -4.26 -17.83
N ASN A 115 8.03 -4.52 -17.98
CA ASN A 115 8.73 -5.67 -17.40
C ASN A 115 8.64 -5.75 -15.87
N LEU A 116 8.56 -4.59 -15.17
CA LEU A 116 8.54 -4.56 -13.71
C LEU A 116 7.12 -4.57 -13.10
N TYR A 117 6.07 -4.67 -13.91
CA TYR A 117 4.71 -4.61 -13.35
C TYR A 117 4.42 -5.70 -12.32
N HIS A 118 4.85 -6.91 -12.57
CA HIS A 118 4.65 -8.04 -11.64
C HIS A 118 5.44 -7.86 -10.34
N GLN A 119 6.53 -7.08 -10.37
CA GLN A 119 7.30 -6.73 -9.18
C GLN A 119 6.52 -5.78 -8.25
N PHE A 120 5.68 -4.91 -8.79
CA PHE A 120 4.89 -3.94 -8.01
C PHE A 120 3.75 -4.56 -7.20
N ILE A 121 3.36 -5.81 -7.47
CA ILE A 121 2.40 -6.53 -6.63
C ILE A 121 3.08 -7.29 -5.48
N GLN A 122 4.39 -7.56 -5.59
CA GLN A 122 5.12 -8.36 -4.62
C GLN A 122 5.13 -7.71 -3.24
N GLY A 123 4.72 -8.46 -2.21
CA GLY A 123 4.70 -7.96 -0.84
C GLY A 123 3.60 -6.93 -0.57
N HIS A 124 2.48 -7.01 -1.29
CA HIS A 124 1.35 -6.10 -1.11
C HIS A 124 0.02 -6.82 -0.91
N GLU A 125 -0.94 -6.11 -0.35
CA GLU A 125 -2.30 -6.59 -0.17
C GLU A 125 -2.99 -6.79 -1.53
N VAL A 126 -3.79 -7.85 -1.63
CA VAL A 126 -4.60 -8.17 -2.81
C VAL A 126 -6.05 -8.40 -2.43
N ILE A 127 -6.95 -8.22 -3.40
CA ILE A 127 -8.36 -8.55 -3.29
C ILE A 127 -8.63 -9.74 -4.20
N ILE A 128 -9.21 -10.79 -3.63
CA ILE A 128 -9.77 -11.94 -4.35
C ILE A 128 -11.29 -11.74 -4.37
N ASN A 129 -11.87 -11.64 -5.56
CA ASN A 129 -13.31 -11.51 -5.71
C ASN A 129 -13.93 -12.87 -6.02
N THR A 130 -14.48 -13.53 -5.00
CA THR A 130 -15.24 -14.76 -5.18
C THR A 130 -16.64 -14.45 -5.74
N GLU A 131 -17.45 -15.47 -5.98
CA GLU A 131 -18.84 -15.26 -6.40
C GLU A 131 -19.69 -14.57 -5.33
N THR A 132 -19.35 -14.74 -4.05
CA THR A 132 -20.15 -14.30 -2.90
C THR A 132 -19.61 -13.07 -2.21
N GLU A 133 -18.29 -12.90 -2.15
CA GLU A 133 -17.64 -11.83 -1.38
C GLU A 133 -16.27 -11.45 -1.93
N SER A 134 -15.73 -10.35 -1.43
CA SER A 134 -14.35 -9.93 -1.68
C SER A 134 -13.50 -10.23 -0.46
N LEU A 135 -12.45 -11.03 -0.64
CA LEU A 135 -11.53 -11.44 0.42
C LEU A 135 -10.20 -10.71 0.27
N ILE A 136 -9.61 -10.33 1.39
CA ILE A 136 -8.28 -9.74 1.41
C ILE A 136 -7.25 -10.85 1.66
N GLY A 137 -6.19 -10.82 0.88
CA GLY A 137 -4.99 -11.62 1.04
C GLY A 137 -3.74 -10.79 0.84
N VAL A 138 -2.59 -11.41 0.86
CA VAL A 138 -1.32 -10.78 0.58
C VAL A 138 -0.58 -11.54 -0.52
N SER A 139 0.05 -10.78 -1.41
CA SER A 139 1.03 -11.34 -2.34
C SER A 139 2.32 -11.60 -1.58
N THR A 140 2.79 -12.81 -1.62
CA THR A 140 3.94 -13.24 -0.84
C THR A 140 5.24 -12.61 -1.33
N VAL A 141 6.19 -12.50 -0.43
CA VAL A 141 7.55 -12.06 -0.72
C VAL A 141 8.52 -12.88 0.10
N ARG A 142 9.65 -13.25 -0.47
CA ARG A 142 10.72 -13.86 0.28
C ARG A 142 11.26 -12.86 1.30
N SER A 143 11.44 -13.29 2.54
CA SER A 143 11.99 -12.40 3.57
C SER A 143 13.41 -11.94 3.19
N ALA A 144 13.73 -10.68 3.53
CA ALA A 144 15.06 -10.11 3.36
C ALA A 144 16.15 -10.90 4.09
N HIS A 145 15.81 -11.66 5.11
CA HIS A 145 16.74 -12.50 5.87
C HIS A 145 17.14 -13.77 5.12
N PHE A 146 16.28 -14.28 4.24
CA PHE A 146 16.53 -15.50 3.42
C PHE A 146 16.87 -15.14 1.99
N ASP A 147 16.69 -13.90 1.55
CA ASP A 147 16.93 -13.58 0.16
C ASP A 147 18.42 -13.43 -0.13
N GLY A 148 18.77 -14.04 -1.21
CA GLY A 148 20.09 -14.20 -1.75
C GLY A 148 20.78 -12.98 -2.27
N VAL A 149 20.45 -11.74 -1.88
CA VAL A 149 21.42 -10.65 -2.03
C VAL A 149 22.74 -11.03 -1.33
N ARG A 150 22.63 -11.87 -0.30
CA ARG A 150 23.80 -12.55 0.31
C ARG A 150 24.11 -13.93 -0.30
N ALA A 151 23.09 -14.67 -0.80
CA ALA A 151 23.22 -16.05 -1.23
C ALA A 151 23.19 -16.26 -2.76
N ASN A 152 22.46 -15.42 -3.52
CA ASN A 152 22.41 -15.53 -4.98
C ASN A 152 22.15 -14.17 -5.68
N PRO A 153 23.21 -13.35 -5.89
CA PRO A 153 23.10 -12.09 -6.63
C PRO A 153 22.54 -12.24 -8.05
N GLU A 154 22.64 -13.42 -8.65
CA GLU A 154 22.16 -13.67 -10.01
C GLU A 154 20.63 -13.62 -10.12
N SER A 155 19.89 -14.10 -9.10
CA SER A 155 18.42 -14.04 -9.09
C SER A 155 17.88 -12.61 -9.12
N MET A 156 18.68 -11.63 -8.72
CA MET A 156 18.33 -10.21 -8.70
C MET A 156 18.58 -9.50 -10.03
N LYS A 157 19.26 -10.15 -10.96
CA LYS A 157 19.59 -9.59 -12.28
C LYS A 157 18.42 -9.64 -13.27
N SER A 158 17.37 -10.41 -12.98
CA SER A 158 16.17 -10.51 -13.82
C SER A 158 14.97 -9.82 -13.15
N PRO A 159 14.00 -9.29 -13.93
CA PRO A 159 12.72 -8.86 -13.40
C PRO A 159 12.02 -9.98 -12.64
N PHE A 160 11.18 -9.60 -11.66
CA PHE A 160 10.34 -10.54 -10.96
C PHE A 160 9.28 -11.14 -11.89
N SER A 161 9.19 -12.46 -11.93
CA SER A 161 8.24 -13.16 -12.79
C SER A 161 6.91 -13.40 -12.08
N TRP A 162 5.79 -13.34 -12.82
CA TRP A 162 4.50 -13.71 -12.27
C TRP A 162 4.43 -15.17 -11.81
N HIS A 163 5.26 -16.05 -12.33
CA HIS A 163 5.38 -17.44 -11.88
C HIS A 163 5.89 -17.57 -10.43
N GLU A 164 6.54 -16.52 -9.93
CA GLU A 164 7.04 -16.45 -8.56
C GLU A 164 6.00 -15.86 -7.59
N ILE A 165 4.82 -15.44 -8.08
CA ILE A 165 3.77 -14.89 -7.23
C ILE A 165 2.95 -16.01 -6.60
N TYR A 166 2.85 -15.98 -5.27
CA TYR A 166 1.88 -16.74 -4.50
C TYR A 166 1.02 -15.79 -3.69
N LEU A 167 -0.21 -16.21 -3.34
CA LEU A 167 -1.04 -15.49 -2.39
C LEU A 167 -1.15 -16.27 -1.09
N ASP A 168 -1.08 -15.53 0.01
CA ASP A 168 -1.37 -15.99 1.37
C ASP A 168 -2.66 -15.30 1.84
N VAL A 169 -3.68 -16.09 2.13
CA VAL A 169 -4.96 -15.63 2.69
C VAL A 169 -5.14 -16.12 4.13
N GLY A 170 -4.05 -16.53 4.77
CA GLY A 170 -4.05 -17.07 6.11
C GLY A 170 -4.57 -18.50 6.25
N ALA A 171 -4.87 -19.18 5.14
CA ALA A 171 -5.26 -20.59 5.13
C ALA A 171 -4.04 -21.50 5.31
N THR A 172 -4.28 -22.70 5.82
CA THR A 172 -3.27 -23.74 6.05
C THR A 172 -3.48 -24.98 5.22
N SER A 173 -4.54 -24.99 4.39
CA SER A 173 -4.86 -26.11 3.49
C SER A 173 -5.80 -25.69 2.35
N ALA A 174 -5.80 -26.48 1.28
CA ALA A 174 -6.75 -26.34 0.18
C ALA A 174 -8.21 -26.52 0.65
N SER A 175 -8.47 -27.36 1.63
CA SER A 175 -9.81 -27.55 2.18
C SER A 175 -10.33 -26.30 2.90
N GLU A 176 -9.48 -25.58 3.60
CA GLU A 176 -9.84 -24.30 4.23
C GLU A 176 -10.18 -23.24 3.19
N LEU A 177 -9.44 -23.17 2.09
CA LEU A 177 -9.74 -22.27 0.96
C LEU A 177 -11.11 -22.57 0.34
N ALA A 178 -11.45 -23.87 0.18
CA ALA A 178 -12.75 -24.28 -0.33
C ALA A 178 -13.91 -23.84 0.58
N THR A 179 -13.76 -23.86 1.90
CA THR A 179 -14.79 -23.36 2.83
C THR A 179 -15.02 -21.85 2.71
N ARG A 180 -14.05 -21.11 2.17
CA ARG A 180 -14.13 -19.67 1.90
C ARG A 180 -14.54 -19.35 0.46
N ASN A 181 -15.08 -20.35 -0.27
CA ASN A 181 -15.50 -20.26 -1.66
C ASN A 181 -14.43 -19.73 -2.63
N ILE A 182 -13.16 -19.90 -2.32
CA ILE A 182 -12.06 -19.54 -3.22
C ILE A 182 -11.90 -20.64 -4.28
N GLN A 183 -11.99 -20.26 -5.55
CA GLN A 183 -12.01 -21.19 -6.68
C GLN A 183 -11.02 -20.77 -7.79
N LEU A 184 -10.75 -21.71 -8.69
CA LEU A 184 -10.02 -21.41 -9.92
C LEU A 184 -10.76 -20.33 -10.73
N LEU A 185 -10.01 -19.45 -11.36
CA LEU A 185 -10.48 -18.33 -12.17
C LEU A 185 -11.14 -17.18 -11.39
N ASP A 186 -11.15 -17.21 -10.07
CA ASP A 186 -11.52 -16.04 -9.29
C ASP A 186 -10.56 -14.87 -9.61
N PRO A 187 -11.10 -13.67 -9.89
CA PRO A 187 -10.28 -12.52 -10.23
C PRO A 187 -9.55 -11.95 -9.00
N VAL A 188 -8.29 -11.58 -9.23
CA VAL A 188 -7.39 -11.03 -8.20
C VAL A 188 -6.78 -9.71 -8.68
N THR A 189 -6.92 -8.67 -7.85
CA THR A 189 -6.30 -7.35 -8.05
C THR A 189 -5.49 -6.94 -6.84
N LEU A 190 -4.61 -5.96 -6.99
CA LEU A 190 -4.09 -5.22 -5.82
C LEU A 190 -5.26 -4.68 -4.98
N ASN A 191 -5.08 -4.63 -3.66
CA ASN A 191 -5.96 -3.83 -2.79
C ASN A 191 -5.66 -2.36 -3.07
N LYS A 192 -6.46 -1.78 -3.98
CA LYS A 192 -6.22 -0.46 -4.53
C LYS A 192 -6.48 0.60 -3.48
N LYS A 193 -5.44 1.36 -3.15
CA LYS A 193 -5.49 2.50 -2.24
C LYS A 193 -5.24 3.78 -3.05
N PRO A 194 -6.29 4.38 -3.64
CA PRO A 194 -6.13 5.61 -4.41
C PRO A 194 -5.58 6.73 -3.52
N VAL A 195 -4.75 7.57 -4.11
CA VAL A 195 -4.09 8.69 -3.42
C VAL A 195 -4.51 9.99 -4.06
N THR A 196 -5.09 10.89 -3.29
CA THR A 196 -5.35 12.27 -3.71
C THR A 196 -4.22 13.18 -3.24
N ILE A 197 -3.54 13.84 -4.18
CA ILE A 197 -2.41 14.72 -3.91
C ILE A 197 -2.84 16.17 -4.15
N ASN A 198 -2.78 17.00 -3.10
CA ASN A 198 -3.09 18.44 -3.12
C ASN A 198 -4.48 18.78 -3.75
N ASN A 199 -5.47 17.87 -3.70
CA ASN A 199 -6.77 18.02 -4.37
C ASN A 199 -6.68 18.35 -5.88
N SER A 200 -5.56 18.07 -6.50
CA SER A 200 -5.30 18.37 -7.92
C SER A 200 -4.97 17.12 -8.73
N TYR A 201 -4.50 16.07 -8.07
CA TYR A 201 -4.09 14.83 -8.71
C TYR A 201 -4.70 13.63 -8.01
N VAL A 202 -5.01 12.59 -8.80
CA VAL A 202 -5.42 11.28 -8.28
C VAL A 202 -4.51 10.22 -8.87
N ALA A 203 -3.94 9.37 -8.00
CA ALA A 203 -3.11 8.24 -8.37
C ALA A 203 -3.79 6.93 -7.98
N ALA A 204 -3.89 5.99 -8.90
CA ALA A 204 -4.41 4.63 -8.67
C ALA A 204 -4.06 3.73 -9.87
N PRO A 205 -4.16 2.38 -9.73
CA PRO A 205 -4.04 1.48 -10.87
C PRO A 205 -5.10 1.80 -11.94
N SER A 206 -4.68 1.91 -13.20
CA SER A 206 -5.55 2.16 -14.36
C SER A 206 -6.44 3.41 -14.25
N ILE A 207 -6.03 4.41 -13.48
CA ILE A 207 -6.81 5.62 -13.22
C ILE A 207 -7.17 6.37 -14.51
N LYS A 208 -6.30 6.36 -15.52
CA LYS A 208 -6.51 7.00 -16.81
C LYS A 208 -7.79 6.54 -17.51
N SER A 209 -8.01 5.23 -17.58
CA SER A 209 -9.24 4.66 -18.16
C SER A 209 -10.45 4.87 -17.28
N LYS A 210 -10.29 4.74 -15.95
CA LYS A 210 -11.37 4.95 -14.98
C LYS A 210 -11.82 6.40 -14.96
N ALA A 211 -10.90 7.35 -15.05
CA ALA A 211 -11.21 8.77 -15.16
C ALA A 211 -12.00 9.09 -16.43
N ALA A 212 -11.61 8.50 -17.56
CA ALA A 212 -12.37 8.65 -18.79
C ALA A 212 -13.79 8.07 -18.69
N ALA A 213 -13.97 6.92 -17.99
CA ALA A 213 -15.28 6.30 -17.80
C ALA A 213 -16.21 7.19 -16.93
N ILE A 214 -15.69 7.80 -15.88
CA ILE A 214 -16.41 8.78 -15.06
C ILE A 214 -16.72 10.05 -15.86
N ALA A 215 -15.75 10.59 -16.60
CA ALA A 215 -15.97 11.76 -17.44
C ALA A 215 -17.10 11.52 -18.46
N LEU A 216 -17.15 10.34 -19.08
CA LEU A 216 -18.23 9.96 -19.99
C LEU A 216 -19.58 9.87 -19.27
N ALA A 217 -19.63 9.38 -18.03
CA ALA A 217 -20.86 9.32 -17.24
C ALA A 217 -21.38 10.72 -16.90
N VAL A 218 -20.49 11.64 -16.52
CA VAL A 218 -20.82 13.04 -16.28
C VAL A 218 -21.42 13.69 -17.53
N VAL A 219 -20.79 13.51 -18.69
CA VAL A 219 -21.30 14.04 -19.97
C VAL A 219 -22.70 13.47 -20.29
N ALA A 220 -22.85 12.14 -20.22
CA ALA A 220 -24.10 11.47 -20.54
C ALA A 220 -25.26 11.93 -19.64
N LYS A 221 -25.01 12.13 -18.33
CA LYS A 221 -25.99 12.68 -17.39
C LYS A 221 -26.34 14.13 -17.69
N SER A 222 -25.32 14.96 -17.93
CA SER A 222 -25.52 16.40 -18.15
C SER A 222 -26.34 16.72 -19.38
N ILE A 223 -26.42 15.80 -20.36
CA ILE A 223 -27.11 16.06 -21.64
C ILE A 223 -28.39 15.25 -21.85
N LYS A 224 -28.76 14.33 -20.95
CA LYS A 224 -29.89 13.43 -21.16
C LYS A 224 -31.25 14.14 -21.36
N GLU A 225 -31.43 15.31 -20.76
CA GLU A 225 -32.63 16.14 -20.85
C GLU A 225 -32.49 17.27 -21.89
N ILE A 226 -31.37 17.31 -22.64
CA ILE A 226 -31.10 18.37 -23.61
C ILE A 226 -31.45 17.88 -25.02
N GLU A 227 -32.23 18.69 -25.76
CA GLU A 227 -32.44 18.44 -27.18
C GLU A 227 -31.22 18.82 -28.00
N PHE A 228 -30.75 17.92 -28.85
CA PHE A 228 -29.65 18.15 -29.78
C PHE A 228 -29.86 17.42 -31.11
N LYS A 229 -29.13 17.85 -32.13
CA LYS A 229 -29.25 17.29 -33.49
C LYS A 229 -28.50 15.97 -33.61
N GLY A 230 -29.17 14.94 -34.09
CA GLY A 230 -28.58 13.63 -34.41
C GLY A 230 -28.73 12.62 -33.28
N THR A 231 -28.00 11.54 -33.39
CA THR A 231 -27.96 10.45 -32.41
C THR A 231 -26.58 10.36 -31.80
N VAL A 232 -26.50 10.24 -30.47
CA VAL A 232 -25.27 9.87 -29.78
C VAL A 232 -25.44 8.52 -29.08
N VAL A 233 -24.47 7.65 -29.25
CA VAL A 233 -24.35 6.37 -28.55
C VAL A 233 -23.17 6.51 -27.59
N PHE A 234 -23.43 6.49 -26.29
CA PHE A 234 -22.43 6.37 -25.25
C PHE A 234 -22.22 4.89 -24.95
N ALA A 235 -20.96 4.46 -24.91
CA ALA A 235 -20.63 3.07 -24.65
C ALA A 235 -19.46 2.95 -23.67
N TRP A 236 -19.68 2.27 -22.55
CA TRP A 236 -18.64 1.78 -21.64
C TRP A 236 -18.37 0.33 -22.01
N THR A 237 -17.22 0.07 -22.63
CA THR A 237 -16.94 -1.22 -23.27
C THR A 237 -16.11 -2.14 -22.40
N THR A 238 -16.35 -3.42 -22.50
CA THR A 238 -15.60 -4.52 -21.87
C THR A 238 -14.60 -5.12 -22.85
N LEU A 239 -13.72 -6.00 -22.37
CA LEU A 239 -12.84 -6.84 -23.18
C LEU A 239 -11.93 -6.08 -24.15
N GLU A 240 -11.54 -4.83 -23.87
CA GLU A 240 -10.65 -4.12 -24.78
C GLU A 240 -9.27 -4.78 -24.79
N LEU A 241 -8.76 -5.24 -23.65
CA LEU A 241 -7.47 -5.92 -23.52
C LEU A 241 -7.49 -7.35 -24.09
N LEU A 242 -8.67 -7.85 -24.46
CA LEU A 242 -8.88 -9.08 -25.23
C LEU A 242 -9.31 -8.75 -26.67
N ASN A 243 -8.44 -8.03 -27.38
CA ASN A 243 -8.60 -7.66 -28.80
C ASN A 243 -9.85 -6.80 -29.10
N GLY A 244 -10.30 -5.98 -28.13
CA GLY A 244 -11.37 -4.99 -28.33
C GLY A 244 -12.73 -5.59 -28.67
N LYS A 245 -13.04 -6.79 -28.18
CA LYS A 245 -14.30 -7.49 -28.54
C LYS A 245 -15.55 -6.75 -28.08
N GLY A 246 -15.46 -5.99 -26.98
CA GLY A 246 -16.59 -5.20 -26.51
C GLY A 246 -16.94 -4.05 -27.48
N ILE A 247 -15.98 -3.25 -27.88
CA ILE A 247 -16.23 -2.17 -28.85
C ILE A 247 -16.64 -2.70 -30.23
N GLU A 248 -16.04 -3.80 -30.68
CA GLU A 248 -16.45 -4.48 -31.93
C GLU A 248 -17.95 -4.85 -31.91
N ALA A 249 -18.41 -5.39 -30.79
CA ALA A 249 -19.84 -5.71 -30.63
C ALA A 249 -20.75 -4.46 -30.66
N VAL A 250 -20.31 -3.35 -30.07
CA VAL A 250 -21.06 -2.08 -30.12
C VAL A 250 -21.14 -1.57 -31.56
N ILE A 251 -20.03 -1.59 -32.31
CA ILE A 251 -20.00 -1.15 -33.71
C ILE A 251 -20.95 -2.00 -34.58
N ASN A 252 -20.92 -3.31 -34.44
CA ASN A 252 -21.74 -4.22 -35.23
C ASN A 252 -23.25 -4.11 -34.89
N ASN A 253 -23.61 -3.85 -33.64
CA ASN A 253 -25.00 -3.82 -33.20
C ASN A 253 -25.66 -2.44 -33.30
N TYR A 254 -24.87 -1.36 -33.20
CA TYR A 254 -25.39 0.01 -33.17
C TYR A 254 -24.90 0.86 -34.34
N GLY A 255 -23.96 0.43 -35.16
CA GLY A 255 -23.51 1.12 -36.38
C GLY A 255 -24.53 1.10 -37.53
N PRO A 256 -24.24 1.72 -38.68
CA PRO A 256 -23.01 2.49 -38.92
C PRO A 256 -23.00 3.85 -38.21
N PHE A 257 -21.79 4.37 -37.94
CA PHE A 257 -21.57 5.67 -37.32
C PHE A 257 -20.97 6.67 -38.30
N ASN A 258 -21.39 7.93 -38.23
CA ASN A 258 -20.79 9.02 -39.00
C ASN A 258 -19.43 9.45 -38.36
N GLU A 259 -19.34 9.37 -37.03
CA GLU A 259 -18.16 9.74 -36.26
C GLU A 259 -17.99 8.78 -35.09
N ILE A 260 -16.74 8.39 -34.79
CA ILE A 260 -16.39 7.56 -33.63
C ILE A 260 -15.34 8.33 -32.81
N HIS A 261 -15.69 8.66 -31.58
CA HIS A 261 -14.79 9.26 -30.58
C HIS A 261 -14.44 8.19 -29.55
N ARG A 262 -13.24 7.66 -29.65
CA ARG A 262 -12.76 6.58 -28.82
C ARG A 262 -11.73 7.09 -27.83
N PHE A 263 -11.89 6.75 -26.55
CA PHE A 263 -10.80 6.89 -25.62
C PHE A 263 -9.71 5.85 -25.90
N ASN A 264 -8.46 6.34 -26.11
CA ASN A 264 -7.31 5.48 -26.35
C ASN A 264 -6.33 5.61 -25.17
N ARG A 265 -6.25 4.57 -24.34
CA ARG A 265 -5.36 4.50 -23.19
C ARG A 265 -3.87 4.47 -23.55
N PHE A 266 -3.51 4.18 -24.79
CA PHE A 266 -2.14 4.06 -25.25
C PHE A 266 -1.55 5.38 -25.80
N LEU A 267 -2.31 6.47 -25.80
CA LEU A 267 -1.77 7.81 -26.06
C LEU A 267 -1.03 8.31 -24.82
N GLU A 268 0.22 8.69 -24.97
CA GLU A 268 1.11 9.01 -23.85
C GLU A 268 1.61 10.45 -23.88
N SER A 269 1.64 11.08 -22.71
CA SER A 269 2.34 12.34 -22.44
C SER A 269 2.68 12.46 -20.96
N LYS A 270 3.88 12.96 -20.68
CA LYS A 270 4.34 13.23 -19.31
C LYS A 270 3.95 14.63 -18.81
N LYS A 271 3.20 15.41 -19.58
CA LYS A 271 2.74 16.75 -19.22
C LYS A 271 1.31 16.68 -18.75
N ILE A 272 1.08 16.69 -17.44
CA ILE A 272 -0.23 16.66 -16.78
C ILE A 272 -0.58 18.03 -16.20
N GLY A 273 -1.86 18.28 -15.92
CA GLY A 273 -2.36 19.49 -15.26
C GLY A 273 -2.21 20.75 -16.10
N LYS A 274 -2.24 20.62 -17.43
CA LYS A 274 -2.17 21.73 -18.38
C LYS A 274 -3.47 21.92 -19.16
N GLU A 275 -4.55 21.31 -18.69
CA GLU A 275 -5.85 21.30 -19.37
C GLU A 275 -5.72 20.89 -20.84
N THR A 276 -4.88 19.89 -21.09
CA THR A 276 -4.60 19.37 -22.44
C THR A 276 -5.12 17.95 -22.56
N LEU A 277 -5.55 17.58 -23.76
CA LEU A 277 -5.87 16.22 -24.13
C LEU A 277 -4.93 15.71 -25.20
N LEU A 278 -4.73 14.42 -25.22
CA LEU A 278 -3.96 13.73 -26.26
C LEU A 278 -4.90 13.34 -27.39
N ALA A 279 -4.49 13.56 -28.63
CA ALA A 279 -5.29 13.20 -29.81
C ALA A 279 -4.43 12.59 -30.90
N ASN A 280 -4.93 11.53 -31.54
CA ASN A 280 -4.28 10.94 -32.71
C ASN A 280 -4.82 11.57 -34.01
N ASN A 281 -6.09 11.67 -34.22
CA ASN A 281 -6.67 12.38 -35.37
C ASN A 281 -7.45 13.61 -34.86
N LEU A 282 -7.00 14.81 -35.24
CA LEU A 282 -7.59 16.06 -34.74
C LEU A 282 -8.86 16.43 -35.51
N ILE A 283 -9.95 16.62 -34.78
CA ILE A 283 -11.02 17.51 -35.23
C ILE A 283 -10.57 18.94 -34.88
N SER A 284 -10.43 19.77 -35.87
CA SER A 284 -10.19 21.21 -35.71
C SER A 284 -11.45 21.91 -35.23
N LYS A 285 -11.92 21.63 -34.01
CA LYS A 285 -12.94 22.44 -33.32
C LYS A 285 -12.27 23.53 -32.51
N LYS A 286 -12.58 24.79 -32.74
CA LYS A 286 -12.05 25.95 -32.02
C LYS A 286 -12.20 25.77 -30.51
N GLY A 287 -11.13 25.93 -29.76
CA GLY A 287 -11.15 26.08 -28.30
C GLY A 287 -10.82 24.84 -27.46
N SER A 288 -10.24 23.79 -28.02
CA SER A 288 -9.73 22.65 -27.24
C SER A 288 -8.20 22.62 -27.28
N ASN A 289 -7.56 22.51 -26.11
CA ASN A 289 -6.13 22.33 -26.01
C ASN A 289 -5.78 20.86 -26.32
N LEU A 290 -5.64 20.54 -27.60
CA LEU A 290 -5.30 19.20 -28.05
C LEU A 290 -3.82 19.12 -28.41
N VAL A 291 -3.13 18.16 -27.84
CA VAL A 291 -1.74 17.82 -28.20
C VAL A 291 -1.78 16.60 -29.12
N LYS A 292 -1.32 16.79 -30.37
CA LYS A 292 -1.22 15.68 -31.32
C LYS A 292 -0.10 14.74 -30.86
N THR A 293 -0.47 13.50 -30.55
CA THR A 293 0.46 12.42 -30.27
C THR A 293 0.21 11.26 -31.21
N LYS A 294 1.26 10.53 -31.56
CA LYS A 294 1.09 9.24 -32.19
C LYS A 294 0.86 8.21 -31.08
N PRO A 295 -0.01 7.22 -31.29
CA PRO A 295 -0.05 6.08 -30.38
C PRO A 295 1.36 5.51 -30.32
N VAL A 296 1.81 5.13 -29.13
CA VAL A 296 2.96 4.24 -29.02
C VAL A 296 2.53 2.97 -29.72
N ILE A 297 3.05 2.76 -30.92
CA ILE A 297 2.74 1.58 -31.74
C ILE A 297 3.47 0.42 -31.04
N ASP A 298 2.84 -0.10 -29.99
CA ASP A 298 3.13 -1.46 -29.58
C ASP A 298 2.32 -2.36 -30.51
N PHE A 299 2.97 -3.29 -31.19
CA PHE A 299 2.35 -4.35 -32.03
C PHE A 299 1.31 -5.18 -31.26
N ARG A 300 1.13 -4.93 -29.99
CA ARG A 300 0.20 -5.56 -29.06
C ARG A 300 -1.03 -4.72 -28.72
N ASN A 301 -1.29 -3.60 -29.43
CA ASN A 301 -2.56 -2.87 -29.23
C ASN A 301 -3.73 -3.76 -29.65
N PRO A 302 -4.51 -4.31 -28.71
CA PRO A 302 -5.55 -5.28 -29.03
C PRO A 302 -6.61 -4.77 -30.01
N ALA A 303 -6.82 -3.45 -30.01
CA ALA A 303 -7.85 -2.82 -30.84
C ALA A 303 -7.33 -2.37 -32.22
N SER A 304 -6.06 -2.59 -32.56
CA SER A 304 -5.50 -2.22 -33.86
C SER A 304 -6.08 -3.03 -35.04
N THR A 305 -6.72 -4.16 -34.75
CA THR A 305 -7.34 -5.05 -35.75
C THR A 305 -8.85 -4.81 -35.96
N ILE A 306 -9.46 -3.86 -35.22
CA ILE A 306 -10.91 -3.61 -35.32
C ILE A 306 -11.19 -2.81 -36.60
N ASN A 307 -12.11 -3.33 -37.42
CA ASN A 307 -12.66 -2.57 -38.53
C ASN A 307 -13.80 -1.67 -38.01
N PHE A 308 -13.55 -0.39 -37.91
CA PHE A 308 -14.52 0.58 -37.40
C PHE A 308 -15.62 0.95 -38.42
N ASN A 309 -15.50 0.55 -39.67
CA ASN A 309 -16.48 0.89 -40.76
C ASN A 309 -16.88 2.40 -40.74
N SER A 310 -15.96 3.29 -40.40
CA SER A 310 -16.14 4.74 -40.37
C SER A 310 -14.87 5.42 -40.86
N GLU A 311 -15.03 6.47 -41.66
CA GLU A 311 -13.89 7.30 -42.12
C GLU A 311 -13.46 8.32 -41.07
N ASN A 312 -14.33 8.63 -40.09
CA ASN A 312 -14.10 9.67 -39.09
C ASN A 312 -13.90 9.07 -37.69
N ILE A 313 -12.69 8.58 -37.45
CA ILE A 313 -12.30 8.02 -36.16
C ILE A 313 -11.36 9.01 -35.44
N TYR A 314 -11.72 9.37 -34.21
CA TYR A 314 -10.97 10.29 -33.37
C TYR A 314 -10.58 9.57 -32.09
N GLU A 315 -9.29 9.45 -31.86
CA GLU A 315 -8.73 8.86 -30.65
C GLU A 315 -8.28 9.96 -29.68
N ILE A 316 -8.82 9.92 -28.50
CA ILE A 316 -8.59 10.88 -27.41
C ILE A 316 -8.00 10.16 -26.21
N GLY A 317 -7.01 10.77 -25.56
CA GLY A 317 -6.39 10.23 -24.33
C GLY A 317 -6.21 11.31 -23.28
N LEU A 318 -6.09 10.88 -22.04
CA LEU A 318 -5.69 11.73 -20.92
C LEU A 318 -4.16 11.69 -20.76
N PRO A 319 -3.49 12.83 -20.52
CA PRO A 319 -2.13 12.82 -20.02
C PRO A 319 -2.04 12.13 -18.66
N SER A 320 -0.99 11.35 -18.43
CA SER A 320 -0.76 10.70 -17.15
C SER A 320 0.71 10.52 -16.84
N LEU A 321 1.06 10.42 -15.57
CA LEU A 321 2.38 9.97 -15.12
C LEU A 321 2.30 8.51 -14.67
N TYR A 322 3.44 7.83 -14.69
CA TYR A 322 3.61 6.46 -14.19
C TYR A 322 2.62 5.46 -14.82
N GLU A 323 2.37 5.62 -16.10
CA GLU A 323 1.39 4.82 -16.86
C GLU A 323 1.63 3.33 -16.72
N ASN A 324 0.53 2.56 -16.58
CA ASN A 324 0.55 1.14 -16.35
C ASN A 324 1.34 0.73 -15.08
N SER A 325 1.34 1.57 -14.05
CA SER A 325 1.84 1.25 -12.72
C SER A 325 0.70 1.29 -11.68
N PRO A 326 0.89 0.75 -10.49
CA PRO A 326 -0.10 0.85 -9.40
C PRO A 326 -0.42 2.28 -8.96
N VAL A 327 0.42 3.25 -9.30
CA VAL A 327 0.25 4.67 -8.99
C VAL A 327 0.18 5.52 -10.26
N GLU A 328 -0.42 4.99 -11.32
CA GLU A 328 -0.74 5.80 -12.49
C GLU A 328 -1.50 7.06 -12.03
N LEU A 329 -1.07 8.25 -12.51
CA LEU A 329 -1.50 9.51 -11.95
C LEU A 329 -2.06 10.43 -13.02
N VAL A 330 -3.25 10.98 -12.78
CA VAL A 330 -3.90 11.98 -13.63
C VAL A 330 -4.14 13.28 -12.88
N ALA A 331 -4.17 14.40 -13.60
CA ALA A 331 -4.63 15.67 -13.05
C ALA A 331 -6.15 15.79 -13.20
N VAL A 332 -6.82 16.26 -12.16
CA VAL A 332 -8.29 16.43 -12.16
C VAL A 332 -8.72 17.44 -13.23
N SER A 333 -7.95 18.52 -13.42
CA SER A 333 -8.19 19.53 -14.47
C SER A 333 -8.13 18.95 -15.90
N ASP A 334 -7.31 17.95 -16.16
CA ASP A 334 -7.28 17.29 -17.45
C ASP A 334 -8.53 16.41 -17.67
N VAL A 335 -9.10 15.84 -16.59
CA VAL A 335 -10.38 15.10 -16.64
C VAL A 335 -11.55 16.06 -16.90
N GLU A 336 -11.57 17.21 -16.23
CA GLU A 336 -12.56 18.28 -16.46
C GLU A 336 -12.50 18.77 -17.93
N ASN A 337 -11.28 18.94 -18.45
CA ASN A 337 -11.12 19.30 -19.87
C ASN A 337 -11.60 18.20 -20.84
N MET A 338 -11.55 16.92 -20.45
CA MET A 338 -12.14 15.84 -21.26
C MET A 338 -13.68 15.91 -21.28
N ILE A 339 -14.32 16.23 -20.17
CA ILE A 339 -15.76 16.48 -20.11
C ILE A 339 -16.14 17.60 -21.07
N ASP A 340 -15.46 18.74 -20.98
CA ASP A 340 -15.66 19.89 -21.85
C ASP A 340 -15.45 19.58 -23.34
N TYR A 341 -14.43 18.79 -23.64
CA TYR A 341 -14.16 18.36 -25.01
C TYR A 341 -15.31 17.55 -25.61
N TRP A 342 -15.87 16.56 -24.88
CA TRP A 342 -16.98 15.78 -25.39
C TRP A 342 -18.27 16.58 -25.53
N LEU A 343 -18.55 17.52 -24.61
CA LEU A 343 -19.66 18.46 -24.76
C LEU A 343 -19.51 19.33 -26.03
N LYS A 344 -18.32 19.83 -26.31
CA LYS A 344 -18.02 20.57 -27.54
C LYS A 344 -18.13 19.73 -28.81
N VAL A 345 -17.75 18.44 -28.77
CA VAL A 345 -17.94 17.50 -29.88
C VAL A 345 -19.42 17.34 -30.23
N LEU A 346 -20.28 17.41 -29.23
CA LEU A 346 -21.74 17.30 -29.41
C LEU A 346 -22.42 18.63 -29.75
N ASP A 347 -21.66 19.74 -29.82
CA ASP A 347 -22.15 21.12 -29.98
C ASP A 347 -23.14 21.52 -28.86
N ILE A 348 -22.92 21.00 -27.64
CA ILE A 348 -23.77 21.25 -26.47
C ILE A 348 -23.06 22.18 -25.51
N ASN A 349 -23.80 23.18 -25.03
CA ASN A 349 -23.34 24.09 -23.97
C ASN A 349 -24.24 23.87 -22.75
N VAL A 350 -23.67 23.34 -21.68
CA VAL A 350 -24.32 23.20 -20.37
C VAL A 350 -23.83 24.29 -19.44
N LYS A 351 -24.72 24.84 -18.61
CA LYS A 351 -24.33 25.85 -17.63
C LYS A 351 -23.48 25.27 -16.50
N GLU A 352 -23.80 24.06 -16.07
CA GLU A 352 -23.08 23.28 -15.07
C GLU A 352 -23.14 21.81 -15.42
N THR A 353 -22.05 21.08 -15.20
CA THR A 353 -22.01 19.63 -15.38
C THR A 353 -22.54 18.94 -14.13
N GLU A 354 -23.44 17.99 -14.31
CA GLU A 354 -23.99 17.20 -13.21
C GLU A 354 -23.03 16.08 -12.81
N VAL A 355 -22.25 16.28 -11.74
CA VAL A 355 -21.47 15.21 -11.13
C VAL A 355 -22.39 14.46 -10.17
N PRO A 356 -22.61 13.14 -10.36
CA PRO A 356 -23.49 12.35 -9.51
C PRO A 356 -23.09 12.38 -8.03
N GLN A 357 -24.03 12.11 -7.11
CA GLN A 357 -23.71 11.86 -5.72
C GLN A 357 -23.46 10.37 -5.48
N LEU A 358 -22.47 10.05 -4.66
CA LEU A 358 -22.15 8.68 -4.27
C LEU A 358 -23.13 8.15 -3.21
N LYS A 359 -23.46 6.87 -3.33
CA LYS A 359 -24.13 6.10 -2.27
C LYS A 359 -23.07 5.18 -1.67
N HIS A 360 -22.74 5.40 -0.39
CA HIS A 360 -21.78 4.56 0.33
C HIS A 360 -22.45 3.33 0.91
N GLU A 361 -21.99 2.15 0.51
CA GLU A 361 -22.26 0.90 1.21
C GLU A 361 -20.92 0.23 1.53
N THR A 362 -20.62 0.06 2.81
CA THR A 362 -19.43 -0.68 3.26
C THR A 362 -19.87 -1.98 3.92
N SER A 363 -19.52 -3.12 3.34
CA SER A 363 -19.57 -4.40 4.04
C SER A 363 -18.20 -4.67 4.68
N LYS A 364 -18.18 -5.04 5.96
CA LYS A 364 -16.96 -5.48 6.66
C LYS A 364 -17.15 -6.92 7.07
N THR A 365 -16.18 -7.76 6.73
CA THR A 365 -16.06 -9.10 7.31
C THR A 365 -15.85 -8.96 8.82
N SER A 366 -16.66 -9.60 9.65
CA SER A 366 -16.49 -9.65 11.09
C SER A 366 -15.77 -10.93 11.50
N TYR A 367 -14.92 -10.83 12.51
CA TYR A 367 -14.23 -11.97 13.13
C TYR A 367 -14.56 -12.01 14.62
N ASP A 368 -14.74 -13.19 15.19
CA ASP A 368 -15.24 -13.36 16.55
C ASP A 368 -14.12 -13.54 17.59
N SER A 369 -12.98 -14.11 17.21
CA SER A 369 -11.87 -14.42 18.10
C SER A 369 -10.76 -13.36 18.06
N PHE A 370 -9.91 -13.31 19.09
CA PHE A 370 -8.70 -12.46 19.18
C PHE A 370 -8.93 -10.95 19.02
N ASN A 371 -10.11 -10.45 19.40
CA ASN A 371 -10.43 -9.03 19.23
C ASN A 371 -9.58 -8.13 20.15
N GLU A 372 -9.20 -8.59 21.33
CA GLU A 372 -8.34 -7.84 22.24
C GLU A 372 -6.92 -7.71 21.66
N GLU A 373 -6.34 -8.82 21.22
CA GLU A 373 -5.03 -8.87 20.57
C GLU A 373 -5.00 -7.99 19.31
N HIS A 374 -6.03 -8.16 18.48
CA HIS A 374 -6.18 -7.34 17.27
C HIS A 374 -6.21 -5.85 17.60
N ASN A 375 -7.03 -5.44 18.55
CA ASN A 375 -7.17 -4.03 18.93
C ASN A 375 -5.86 -3.45 19.48
N LEU A 376 -5.14 -4.19 20.33
CA LEU A 376 -3.87 -3.73 20.88
C LEU A 376 -2.79 -3.58 19.80
N VAL A 377 -2.61 -4.63 18.99
CA VAL A 377 -1.60 -4.61 17.92
C VAL A 377 -1.96 -3.57 16.86
N SER A 378 -3.24 -3.47 16.46
CA SER A 378 -3.72 -2.48 15.48
C SER A 378 -3.47 -1.04 15.93
N LYS A 379 -3.67 -0.72 17.22
CA LYS A 379 -3.31 0.59 17.79
C LYS A 379 -1.83 0.88 17.63
N LEU A 380 -0.95 -0.10 17.90
CA LEU A 380 0.50 0.05 17.78
C LEU A 380 0.92 0.20 16.31
N ILE A 381 0.36 -0.60 15.41
CA ILE A 381 0.58 -0.50 13.96
C ILE A 381 0.12 0.85 13.42
N GLY A 382 -0.99 1.38 13.88
CA GLY A 382 -1.50 2.70 13.47
C GLY A 382 -0.58 3.88 13.84
N LYS A 383 0.51 3.65 14.61
CA LYS A 383 1.53 4.65 14.91
C LYS A 383 2.76 4.45 14.05
N TYR A 384 3.16 5.50 13.35
CA TYR A 384 4.39 5.52 12.57
C TYR A 384 5.58 5.84 13.48
N GLY A 385 6.70 5.16 13.25
CA GLY A 385 7.90 5.31 14.08
C GLY A 385 9.11 4.73 13.38
N VAL A 386 9.55 5.35 12.27
CA VAL A 386 10.83 5.02 11.64
C VAL A 386 11.95 5.31 12.65
N SER A 387 13.02 4.50 12.64
CA SER A 387 14.17 4.69 13.56
C SER A 387 14.53 6.17 13.75
N TYR A 388 14.70 6.60 14.98
CA TYR A 388 14.89 8.00 15.45
C TYR A 388 13.62 8.89 15.40
N ASP A 389 12.45 8.35 15.03
CA ASP A 389 11.18 9.09 14.99
C ASP A 389 10.06 8.29 15.70
N GLU A 390 10.39 7.63 16.81
CA GLU A 390 9.47 6.75 17.56
C GLU A 390 8.51 7.49 18.50
N GLY A 391 8.51 8.82 18.48
CA GLY A 391 7.76 9.63 19.45
C GLY A 391 6.28 9.30 19.56
N SER A 392 5.61 8.99 18.45
CA SER A 392 4.19 8.66 18.42
C SER A 392 3.91 7.29 19.06
N VAL A 393 4.79 6.31 18.83
CA VAL A 393 4.72 4.97 19.39
C VAL A 393 4.98 5.00 20.89
N ARG A 394 6.04 5.70 21.31
CA ARG A 394 6.37 5.91 22.72
C ARG A 394 5.19 6.48 23.49
N LYS A 395 4.53 7.51 22.95
CA LYS A 395 3.35 8.11 23.58
C LYS A 395 2.23 7.10 23.74
N LEU A 396 1.98 6.26 22.74
CA LEU A 396 0.95 5.23 22.81
C LEU A 396 1.30 4.19 23.87
N ILE A 397 2.51 3.65 23.89
CA ILE A 397 2.94 2.65 24.89
C ILE A 397 2.76 3.21 26.31
N LEU A 398 3.20 4.45 26.56
CA LEU A 398 3.01 5.09 27.86
C LEU A 398 1.55 5.21 28.27
N ASN A 399 0.63 5.42 27.32
CA ASN A 399 -0.80 5.53 27.59
C ASN A 399 -1.48 4.15 27.83
N GLU A 400 -0.93 3.07 27.29
CA GLU A 400 -1.45 1.70 27.47
C GLU A 400 -0.88 1.03 28.74
N LEU A 401 0.11 1.63 29.42
CA LEU A 401 0.67 1.10 30.67
C LEU A 401 -0.38 1.09 31.81
N PRO A 402 -0.37 0.10 32.68
CA PRO A 402 -1.27 0.06 33.85
C PRO A 402 -0.93 1.20 34.84
N ASN A 403 -1.93 1.63 35.61
CA ASN A 403 -1.82 2.78 36.54
C ASN A 403 -0.70 2.67 37.58
N TRP A 404 -0.30 1.45 37.94
CA TRP A 404 0.80 1.25 38.89
C TRP A 404 2.18 1.44 38.28
N ALA A 405 2.31 1.38 36.96
CA ALA A 405 3.58 1.48 36.25
C ALA A 405 4.15 2.91 36.34
N LYS A 406 5.45 3.00 36.63
CA LYS A 406 6.19 4.26 36.71
C LYS A 406 7.40 4.21 35.80
N PRO A 407 7.19 4.30 34.48
CA PRO A 407 8.28 4.23 33.51
C PRO A 407 9.17 5.48 33.59
N LYS A 408 10.42 5.32 33.16
CA LYS A 408 11.34 6.42 32.89
C LYS A 408 11.64 6.42 31.38
N ILE A 409 11.80 7.61 30.81
CA ILE A 409 12.35 7.77 29.47
C ILE A 409 13.83 8.10 29.66
N ASP A 410 14.71 7.30 29.07
CA ASP A 410 16.13 7.55 29.13
C ASP A 410 16.61 8.62 28.12
N ARG A 411 17.90 8.91 28.10
CA ARG A 411 18.47 10.00 27.30
C ARG A 411 18.40 9.78 25.79
N VAL A 412 18.29 8.53 25.33
CA VAL A 412 18.16 8.19 23.90
C VAL A 412 16.70 7.99 23.49
N GLY A 413 15.79 7.87 24.49
CA GLY A 413 14.36 7.77 24.23
C GLY A 413 13.75 6.40 24.49
N ASN A 414 14.48 5.44 25.05
CA ASN A 414 13.89 4.18 25.50
C ASN A 414 12.87 4.42 26.61
N ILE A 415 11.81 3.61 26.65
CA ILE A 415 10.96 3.49 27.84
C ILE A 415 11.55 2.39 28.72
N VAL A 416 11.84 2.70 29.98
CA VAL A 416 12.40 1.77 30.97
C VAL A 416 11.45 1.68 32.15
N LEU A 417 10.85 0.50 32.37
CA LEU A 417 9.93 0.22 33.46
C LEU A 417 10.50 -0.88 34.35
N THR A 418 10.90 -0.54 35.58
CA THR A 418 11.39 -1.50 36.57
C THR A 418 10.36 -1.71 37.67
N PHE A 419 10.06 -2.98 37.99
CA PHE A 419 9.07 -3.39 38.96
C PHE A 419 9.46 -4.70 39.68
N GLY A 420 8.72 -5.09 40.71
CA GLY A 420 9.03 -6.25 41.54
C GLY A 420 10.14 -5.99 42.54
N LYS A 421 10.46 -6.97 43.36
CA LYS A 421 11.45 -6.92 44.45
C LYS A 421 12.24 -8.21 44.46
N GLY A 422 13.53 -8.15 44.67
CA GLY A 422 14.37 -9.34 44.73
C GLY A 422 15.83 -9.06 44.35
N LYS A 423 16.67 -10.07 44.63
CA LYS A 423 18.09 -10.01 44.25
C LYS A 423 18.32 -10.30 42.76
N GLU A 424 17.56 -11.27 42.24
CA GLU A 424 17.62 -11.56 40.80
C GLU A 424 16.97 -10.43 40.04
N HIS A 425 17.67 -9.91 39.05
CA HIS A 425 17.20 -8.83 38.19
C HIS A 425 17.25 -9.29 36.74
N ILE A 426 16.11 -9.43 36.10
CA ILE A 426 16.00 -9.79 34.70
C ILE A 426 15.44 -8.64 33.88
N ALA A 427 15.75 -8.60 32.60
CA ALA A 427 15.17 -7.63 31.68
C ALA A 427 14.54 -8.29 30.46
N PHE A 428 13.49 -7.64 29.93
CA PHE A 428 12.91 -7.93 28.63
C PHE A 428 13.05 -6.68 27.77
N VAL A 429 13.38 -6.86 26.49
CA VAL A 429 13.61 -5.76 25.55
C VAL A 429 12.82 -6.04 24.27
N ALA A 430 12.03 -5.08 23.80
CA ALA A 430 11.32 -5.10 22.52
C ALA A 430 11.48 -3.73 21.85
N HIS A 431 11.73 -3.65 20.55
CA HIS A 431 11.93 -2.37 19.93
C HIS A 431 10.63 -1.67 19.49
N MET A 432 10.70 -0.31 19.43
CA MET A 432 9.58 0.54 19.04
C MET A 432 9.64 1.00 17.60
N ASP A 433 10.79 0.99 16.99
CA ASP A 433 10.98 1.49 15.66
C ASP A 433 10.55 0.49 14.57
N GLU A 434 10.53 0.96 13.36
CA GLU A 434 10.24 0.21 12.15
C GLU A 434 11.13 0.72 11.02
N THR A 435 11.35 -0.12 10.02
CA THR A 435 12.07 0.26 8.79
C THR A 435 11.30 1.32 8.00
N GLY A 436 12.01 2.22 7.30
CA GLY A 436 11.40 3.25 6.48
C GLY A 436 12.43 4.12 5.77
N TYR A 437 12.01 5.28 5.34
CA TYR A 437 12.87 6.25 4.65
C TYR A 437 12.88 7.60 5.34
N PHE A 438 13.89 8.43 5.01
CA PHE A 438 13.90 9.84 5.32
C PHE A 438 14.30 10.65 4.07
N VAL A 439 13.88 11.92 4.04
CA VAL A 439 14.22 12.83 2.95
C VAL A 439 15.70 13.19 3.06
N ASN A 440 16.50 12.71 2.11
CA ASN A 440 17.94 12.97 2.02
C ASN A 440 18.24 14.26 1.28
N SER A 441 17.46 14.57 0.23
CA SER A 441 17.54 15.83 -0.52
C SER A 441 16.23 16.09 -1.25
N ILE A 442 16.09 17.29 -1.82
CA ILE A 442 14.94 17.71 -2.63
C ILE A 442 15.48 18.24 -3.95
N SER A 443 14.96 17.74 -5.07
CA SER A 443 15.30 18.22 -6.41
C SER A 443 14.68 19.58 -6.71
N ASP A 444 15.16 20.27 -7.75
CA ASP A 444 14.65 21.60 -8.12
C ASP A 444 13.18 21.59 -8.53
N ASP A 445 12.69 20.45 -9.05
CA ASP A 445 11.28 20.20 -9.41
C ASP A 445 10.42 19.68 -8.27
N GLY A 446 10.93 19.72 -7.01
CA GLY A 446 10.20 19.37 -5.80
C GLY A 446 10.11 17.88 -5.45
N ARG A 447 10.82 16.98 -6.17
CA ARG A 447 10.86 15.56 -5.82
C ARG A 447 11.65 15.33 -4.55
N LEU A 448 11.10 14.51 -3.65
CA LEU A 448 11.80 14.11 -2.43
C LEU A 448 12.68 12.90 -2.74
N ILE A 449 13.98 13.05 -2.60
CA ILE A 449 14.98 12.00 -2.81
C ILE A 449 15.25 11.34 -1.46
N LEU A 450 15.05 10.02 -1.38
CA LEU A 450 15.01 9.29 -0.13
C LEU A 450 16.30 8.53 0.16
N LYS A 451 16.56 8.32 1.46
CA LYS A 451 17.56 7.39 1.96
C LYS A 451 16.91 6.47 2.99
N MET A 452 17.26 5.19 2.93
CA MET A 452 16.72 4.12 3.76
C MET A 452 17.22 4.21 5.21
N ARG A 453 16.35 3.86 6.16
CA ARG A 453 16.65 3.53 7.56
C ARG A 453 16.14 2.13 7.86
N GLY A 454 16.98 1.27 8.41
CA GLY A 454 16.73 -0.16 8.49
C GLY A 454 17.05 -0.89 7.18
N ARG A 455 16.91 -2.19 7.16
CA ARG A 455 17.16 -3.02 5.98
C ARG A 455 15.83 -3.44 5.35
N MET A 456 15.62 -3.11 4.08
CA MET A 456 14.42 -3.50 3.33
C MET A 456 14.73 -3.60 1.83
N PHE A 457 13.76 -4.05 1.04
CA PHE A 457 13.88 -4.12 -0.41
C PHE A 457 13.33 -2.87 -1.08
N PRO A 458 14.17 -1.98 -1.65
CA PRO A 458 13.70 -0.73 -2.27
C PRO A 458 12.68 -0.95 -3.38
N TRP A 459 12.84 -2.01 -4.19
CA TRP A 459 11.96 -2.26 -5.34
C TRP A 459 10.52 -2.62 -4.98
N ILE A 460 10.24 -3.08 -3.75
CA ILE A 460 8.88 -3.35 -3.27
C ILE A 460 8.15 -2.04 -2.95
N TRP A 461 8.90 -0.96 -2.72
CA TRP A 461 8.36 0.37 -2.42
C TRP A 461 8.09 1.20 -3.67
N GLU A 462 8.70 0.85 -4.82
CA GLU A 462 8.45 1.53 -6.08
C GLU A 462 6.98 1.43 -6.49
N ALA A 463 6.44 2.49 -7.07
CA ALA A 463 5.07 2.56 -7.56
C ALA A 463 4.00 2.27 -6.48
N GLN A 464 4.23 2.72 -5.26
CA GLN A 464 3.31 2.56 -4.13
C GLN A 464 2.87 3.92 -3.57
N PRO A 465 1.74 3.98 -2.84
CA PRO A 465 1.35 5.16 -2.07
C PRO A 465 2.44 5.55 -1.05
N ALA A 466 2.67 6.84 -0.90
CA ALA A 466 3.62 7.40 0.05
C ALA A 466 2.94 8.31 1.07
N LEU A 467 3.45 8.30 2.30
CA LEU A 467 3.06 9.19 3.38
C LEU A 467 4.30 9.88 3.93
N VAL A 468 4.35 11.19 3.78
CA VAL A 468 5.46 12.04 4.21
C VAL A 468 5.10 12.65 5.57
N HIS A 469 5.87 12.32 6.61
CA HIS A 469 5.57 12.71 7.99
C HIS A 469 6.17 14.07 8.32
N THR A 470 5.32 15.09 8.41
CA THR A 470 5.73 16.44 8.83
C THR A 470 5.29 16.72 10.28
N ASP A 471 5.83 17.77 10.90
CA ASP A 471 5.43 18.18 12.26
C ASP A 471 3.95 18.62 12.35
N LYS A 472 3.33 18.95 11.21
CA LYS A 472 1.92 19.42 11.17
C LYS A 472 0.99 18.25 10.86
N ASN A 473 0.88 17.92 9.59
CA ASN A 473 0.03 16.84 9.10
C ASN A 473 0.83 16.01 8.08
N PRO A 474 0.58 14.70 8.00
CA PRO A 474 1.17 13.89 6.95
C PRO A 474 0.73 14.38 5.56
N ILE A 475 1.65 14.37 4.61
CA ILE A 475 1.40 14.74 3.21
C ILE A 475 1.33 13.47 2.39
N GLN A 476 0.27 13.32 1.61
CA GLN A 476 0.12 12.20 0.69
C GLN A 476 0.97 12.41 -0.57
N GLY A 477 1.50 11.31 -1.07
CA GLY A 477 2.29 11.27 -2.29
C GLY A 477 2.36 9.85 -2.85
N VAL A 478 3.25 9.66 -3.80
CA VAL A 478 3.53 8.34 -4.36
C VAL A 478 5.04 8.13 -4.47
N PHE A 479 5.51 6.93 -4.12
CA PHE A 479 6.84 6.49 -4.50
C PHE A 479 6.86 6.33 -6.01
N GLU A 480 7.71 7.07 -6.69
CA GLU A 480 7.79 7.01 -8.13
C GLU A 480 8.36 5.65 -8.58
N PRO A 481 7.80 5.02 -9.61
CA PRO A 481 8.53 3.95 -10.28
C PRO A 481 9.79 4.52 -10.92
N ARG A 482 10.86 3.72 -11.00
CA ARG A 482 12.08 4.13 -11.71
C ARG A 482 11.79 4.50 -13.17
N ALA A 483 12.62 5.35 -13.75
CA ALA A 483 12.37 5.90 -15.10
C ALA A 483 12.28 4.81 -16.21
N ASP A 484 13.01 3.71 -16.05
CA ASP A 484 13.09 2.60 -17.01
C ASP A 484 12.16 1.42 -16.69
N TYR A 485 11.23 1.54 -15.73
CA TYR A 485 10.41 0.43 -15.22
C TYR A 485 9.68 -0.39 -16.29
N ARG A 486 9.37 0.20 -17.45
CA ARG A 486 8.72 -0.51 -18.56
C ARG A 486 9.65 -1.45 -19.30
N ASN A 487 10.95 -1.10 -19.39
CA ASN A 487 11.93 -1.79 -20.23
C ASN A 487 13.08 -2.37 -19.41
N SER A 488 13.09 -2.21 -18.10
CA SER A 488 14.16 -2.70 -17.24
C SER A 488 14.27 -4.21 -17.33
N LEU A 489 15.49 -4.69 -17.41
CA LEU A 489 15.84 -6.11 -17.41
C LEU A 489 16.37 -6.57 -16.05
N THR A 490 16.35 -5.71 -15.04
CA THR A 490 16.85 -6.00 -13.70
C THR A 490 15.85 -5.60 -12.63
N ARG A 491 15.77 -6.40 -11.57
CA ARG A 491 14.99 -6.13 -10.36
C ARG A 491 15.56 -4.96 -9.57
N LEU A 492 16.87 -4.80 -9.55
CA LEU A 492 17.56 -3.78 -8.77
C LEU A 492 17.59 -2.42 -9.50
N SER A 493 17.46 -1.34 -8.74
CA SER A 493 17.73 0.02 -9.19
C SER A 493 19.04 0.52 -8.59
N SER A 494 19.82 1.24 -9.39
CA SER A 494 20.96 2.01 -8.91
C SER A 494 20.55 3.41 -8.40
N GLU A 495 19.34 3.86 -8.71
CA GLU A 495 18.84 5.17 -8.30
C GLU A 495 18.14 5.10 -6.93
N PRO A 496 18.24 6.17 -6.12
CA PRO A 496 17.48 6.28 -4.90
C PRO A 496 15.98 6.40 -5.21
N LEU A 497 15.13 5.90 -4.30
CA LEU A 497 13.70 6.13 -4.40
C LEU A 497 13.38 7.62 -4.33
N LYS A 498 12.37 8.02 -5.12
CA LYS A 498 11.85 9.38 -5.17
C LYS A 498 10.37 9.38 -4.79
N VAL A 499 9.91 10.47 -4.21
CA VAL A 499 8.47 10.68 -3.93
C VAL A 499 7.98 11.93 -4.64
N PHE A 500 6.88 11.77 -5.37
CA PHE A 500 6.06 12.88 -5.82
C PHE A 500 4.99 13.18 -4.78
N ALA A 501 5.02 14.38 -4.21
CA ALA A 501 4.05 14.85 -3.21
C ALA A 501 3.32 16.13 -3.67
N GLY A 502 3.28 16.38 -4.98
CA GLY A 502 2.58 17.51 -5.59
C GLY A 502 3.33 18.84 -5.54
N PHE A 503 4.60 18.87 -5.15
CA PHE A 503 5.42 20.09 -5.18
C PHE A 503 5.99 20.31 -6.58
N ASN A 504 6.08 21.58 -6.99
CA ASN A 504 6.68 21.99 -8.28
C ASN A 504 8.07 22.57 -8.11
N SER A 505 8.53 22.77 -6.88
CA SER A 505 9.87 23.29 -6.58
C SER A 505 10.35 22.85 -5.20
N LYS A 506 11.67 22.88 -5.02
CA LYS A 506 12.33 22.68 -3.74
C LYS A 506 11.82 23.64 -2.66
N ASN A 507 11.61 24.91 -3.02
CA ASN A 507 11.14 25.93 -2.07
C ASN A 507 9.70 25.63 -1.59
N GLU A 508 8.85 25.16 -2.47
CA GLU A 508 7.48 24.75 -2.13
C GLU A 508 7.49 23.58 -1.14
N ALA A 509 8.31 22.57 -1.37
CA ALA A 509 8.46 21.44 -0.44
C ALA A 509 8.99 21.89 0.94
N LEU A 510 9.99 22.75 0.98
CA LEU A 510 10.52 23.30 2.24
C LEU A 510 9.44 24.13 2.99
N ALA A 511 8.67 24.95 2.27
CA ALA A 511 7.59 25.74 2.85
C ALA A 511 6.44 24.87 3.41
N ALA A 512 6.21 23.69 2.82
CA ALA A 512 5.27 22.70 3.33
C ALA A 512 5.73 21.98 4.61
N GLY A 513 6.96 22.25 5.08
CA GLY A 513 7.52 21.72 6.33
C GLY A 513 8.42 20.50 6.17
N ILE A 514 8.85 20.20 4.94
CA ILE A 514 9.83 19.13 4.71
C ILE A 514 11.20 19.54 5.26
N LYS A 515 11.78 18.70 6.10
CA LYS A 515 13.09 18.89 6.72
C LYS A 515 14.06 17.82 6.22
N ILE A 516 15.08 18.24 5.48
CA ILE A 516 16.13 17.36 4.96
C ILE A 516 16.86 16.69 6.12
N GLY A 517 17.09 15.38 6.05
CA GLY A 517 17.73 14.57 7.08
C GLY A 517 16.81 14.16 8.24
N VAL A 518 15.61 14.74 8.37
CA VAL A 518 14.68 14.56 9.49
C VAL A 518 13.35 13.96 9.05
N THR A 519 12.65 14.60 8.10
CA THR A 519 11.32 14.17 7.66
C THR A 519 11.34 12.73 7.19
N THR A 520 10.56 11.86 7.85
CA THR A 520 10.43 10.44 7.51
C THR A 520 9.34 10.21 6.46
N VAL A 521 9.49 9.14 5.70
CA VAL A 521 8.56 8.75 4.63
C VAL A 521 8.31 7.26 4.72
N THR A 522 7.02 6.89 4.69
CA THR A 522 6.57 5.49 4.72
C THR A 522 5.46 5.25 3.71
N MET A 523 5.04 3.99 3.53
CA MET A 523 3.73 3.71 2.97
C MET A 523 2.64 3.94 4.03
N PRO A 524 1.42 4.36 3.63
CA PRO A 524 0.25 4.23 4.51
C PRO A 524 0.10 2.78 4.96
N LYS A 525 -0.30 2.56 6.21
CA LYS A 525 -0.48 1.22 6.75
C LYS A 525 -1.76 1.09 7.56
N GLU A 526 -2.36 -0.08 7.46
CA GLU A 526 -3.49 -0.52 8.23
C GLU A 526 -3.28 -2.01 8.54
N MET A 527 -3.67 -2.44 9.73
CA MET A 527 -3.66 -3.86 10.06
C MET A 527 -4.93 -4.51 9.54
N ILE A 528 -4.79 -5.51 8.70
CA ILE A 528 -5.89 -6.27 8.13
C ILE A 528 -5.91 -7.70 8.67
N ARG A 529 -7.10 -8.25 8.91
CA ARG A 529 -7.25 -9.68 9.14
C ARG A 529 -7.38 -10.42 7.81
N ILE A 530 -6.54 -11.43 7.62
CA ILE A 530 -6.57 -12.32 6.46
C ILE A 530 -7.22 -13.68 6.78
N SER A 531 -7.37 -14.00 8.06
CA SER A 531 -8.18 -15.12 8.57
C SER A 531 -8.56 -14.87 10.04
N GLU A 532 -9.30 -15.81 10.65
CA GLU A 532 -9.68 -15.75 12.07
C GLU A 532 -8.46 -15.60 13.00
N ASN A 533 -7.37 -16.30 12.68
CA ASN A 533 -6.19 -16.38 13.51
C ASN A 533 -5.05 -15.46 13.07
N ARG A 534 -5.07 -14.94 11.83
CA ARG A 534 -3.93 -14.26 11.22
C ARG A 534 -4.25 -12.87 10.74
N ALA A 535 -3.27 -12.01 10.86
CA ALA A 535 -3.32 -10.64 10.35
C ALA A 535 -2.08 -10.32 9.54
N ALA A 536 -2.23 -9.29 8.67
CA ALA A 536 -1.15 -8.73 7.90
C ALA A 536 -1.05 -7.21 8.12
N ALA A 537 0.18 -6.72 8.22
CA ALA A 537 0.50 -5.29 8.24
C ALA A 537 2.00 -5.09 8.01
N ARG A 538 2.40 -3.86 7.72
CA ARG A 538 3.80 -3.44 7.79
C ARG A 538 4.16 -3.06 9.23
N GLY A 539 5.32 -3.50 9.70
CA GLY A 539 5.87 -3.13 11.00
C GLY A 539 5.33 -3.95 12.17
N PHE A 540 4.94 -5.20 11.96
CA PHE A 540 4.77 -6.15 13.06
C PHE A 540 6.09 -6.35 13.80
N ASP A 541 7.18 -6.28 13.09
CA ASP A 541 8.55 -6.21 13.56
C ASP A 541 8.85 -4.81 14.15
N ASP A 542 9.01 -4.60 15.50
CA ASP A 542 8.63 -5.53 16.57
C ASP A 542 7.47 -4.97 17.41
N ARG A 543 6.40 -4.47 16.76
CA ARG A 543 5.20 -4.01 17.47
C ARG A 543 4.46 -5.16 18.16
N VAL A 544 4.63 -6.39 17.67
CA VAL A 544 4.04 -7.59 18.29
C VAL A 544 4.78 -7.91 19.59
N GLY A 545 6.10 -7.81 19.66
CA GLY A 545 6.85 -7.93 20.91
C GLY A 545 6.52 -6.81 21.89
N SER A 546 6.41 -5.57 21.40
CA SER A 546 5.91 -4.43 22.20
C SER A 546 4.52 -4.69 22.79
N ALA A 547 3.59 -5.29 22.01
CA ALA A 547 2.27 -5.71 22.50
C ALA A 547 2.34 -6.85 23.52
N ALA A 548 3.23 -7.83 23.32
CA ALA A 548 3.43 -8.93 24.27
C ALA A 548 3.89 -8.43 25.65
N LEU A 549 4.81 -7.46 25.68
CA LEU A 549 5.23 -6.81 26.93
C LEU A 549 4.05 -6.08 27.60
N LEU A 550 3.28 -5.27 26.86
CA LEU A 550 2.11 -4.56 27.41
C LEU A 550 1.06 -5.54 27.94
N LYS A 551 0.74 -6.57 27.16
CA LYS A 551 -0.26 -7.58 27.56
C LYS A 551 0.15 -8.37 28.79
N SER A 552 1.44 -8.67 28.97
CA SER A 552 1.96 -9.37 30.15
C SER A 552 1.86 -8.56 31.43
N LEU A 553 1.67 -7.24 31.37
CA LEU A 553 1.49 -6.35 32.53
C LEU A 553 0.03 -6.25 32.99
N LYS A 554 -0.95 -6.68 32.18
CA LYS A 554 -2.37 -6.40 32.41
C LYS A 554 -2.87 -6.92 33.76
N ASP A 555 -2.58 -8.20 34.07
CA ASP A 555 -3.02 -8.87 35.26
C ASP A 555 -1.89 -9.13 36.28
N LEU A 556 -0.81 -8.33 36.17
CA LEU A 556 0.37 -8.49 36.99
C LEU A 556 0.25 -7.67 38.29
N ASN A 557 0.43 -8.32 39.45
CA ASN A 557 0.66 -7.64 40.71
C ASN A 557 2.18 -7.56 40.99
N PRO A 558 2.82 -6.38 40.84
CA PRO A 558 4.26 -6.25 41.01
C PRO A 558 4.74 -6.52 42.45
N ASN A 559 3.85 -6.42 43.46
CA ASN A 559 4.18 -6.65 44.86
C ASN A 559 4.35 -8.15 45.22
N GLU A 560 3.80 -9.05 44.41
CA GLU A 560 3.89 -10.50 44.60
C GLU A 560 5.16 -11.11 43.97
N LEU A 561 5.90 -10.32 43.23
CA LEU A 561 7.09 -10.82 42.54
C LEU A 561 8.28 -10.93 43.49
N SER A 562 8.96 -12.07 43.43
CA SER A 562 10.18 -12.36 44.21
C SER A 562 11.47 -12.05 43.47
N GLN A 563 11.38 -11.53 42.25
CA GLN A 563 12.50 -11.01 41.44
C GLN A 563 12.20 -9.60 40.96
N ARG A 564 13.26 -8.86 40.61
CA ARG A 564 13.17 -7.55 40.00
C ARG A 564 13.16 -7.72 38.48
N VAL A 565 12.24 -7.03 37.80
CA VAL A 565 12.04 -7.12 36.37
C VAL A 565 12.13 -5.73 35.77
N THR A 566 12.85 -5.59 34.66
CA THR A 566 12.86 -4.37 33.84
C THR A 566 12.34 -4.66 32.44
N PHE A 567 11.33 -3.91 32.05
CA PHE A 567 10.90 -3.86 30.64
C PHE A 567 11.53 -2.66 29.96
N ILE A 568 12.04 -2.87 28.76
CA ILE A 568 12.65 -1.84 27.92
C ILE A 568 11.96 -1.88 26.57
N TRP A 569 11.34 -0.77 26.18
CA TRP A 569 10.95 -0.54 24.80
C TRP A 569 12.04 0.32 24.18
N SER A 570 12.87 -0.32 23.36
CA SER A 570 14.09 0.29 22.79
C SER A 570 13.78 1.12 21.54
N VAL A 571 14.68 2.05 21.24
CA VAL A 571 14.65 2.88 20.04
C VAL A 571 15.77 2.51 19.08
N ALA A 572 15.57 2.76 17.78
CA ALA A 572 16.58 2.62 16.73
C ALA A 572 17.33 1.27 16.75
N GLU A 573 16.58 0.19 16.93
CA GLU A 573 17.08 -1.19 16.79
C GLU A 573 17.52 -1.42 15.35
N GLU A 574 16.63 -1.14 14.39
CA GLU A 574 16.78 -1.29 12.94
C GLU A 574 17.95 -0.44 12.38
N ALA A 575 18.35 0.58 13.10
CA ALA A 575 19.48 1.45 12.75
C ALA A 575 20.80 1.06 13.45
N GLY A 576 20.85 -0.11 14.11
CA GLY A 576 22.05 -0.68 14.70
C GLY A 576 22.05 -0.76 16.22
N LEU A 577 20.96 -1.21 16.85
CA LEU A 577 20.84 -1.51 18.29
C LEU A 577 21.16 -0.32 19.21
N ILE A 578 20.82 0.91 18.80
CA ILE A 578 21.23 2.12 19.52
C ILE A 578 20.62 2.18 20.91
N GLY A 579 19.30 1.93 21.02
CA GLY A 579 18.58 1.97 22.30
C GLY A 579 19.06 0.92 23.28
N SER A 580 19.16 -0.32 22.84
CA SER A 580 19.60 -1.43 23.68
C SER A 580 21.07 -1.32 24.08
N THR A 581 21.95 -0.78 23.21
CA THR A 581 23.36 -0.48 23.55
C THR A 581 23.43 0.54 24.69
N PHE A 582 22.60 1.59 24.62
CA PHE A 582 22.53 2.56 25.71
C PHE A 582 21.98 1.94 26.99
N ALA A 583 20.93 1.11 26.91
CA ALA A 583 20.34 0.43 28.06
C ALA A 583 21.33 -0.54 28.73
N ALA A 584 22.02 -1.37 27.94
CA ALA A 584 23.00 -2.34 28.42
C ALA A 584 24.16 -1.68 29.18
N LYS A 585 24.62 -0.53 28.69
CA LYS A 585 25.69 0.28 29.36
C LYS A 585 25.24 0.80 30.73
N ASN A 586 23.96 1.14 30.91
CA ASN A 586 23.46 1.83 32.09
C ASN A 586 22.73 0.92 33.09
N LEU A 587 22.38 -0.30 32.69
CA LEU A 587 21.65 -1.29 33.50
C LEU A 587 22.53 -2.52 33.76
N THR A 588 23.66 -2.32 34.46
CA THR A 588 24.73 -3.32 34.64
C THR A 588 24.41 -4.42 35.67
N ASP A 589 23.36 -4.26 36.47
CA ASP A 589 22.92 -5.21 37.49
C ASP A 589 21.89 -6.25 37.00
N ILE A 590 21.65 -6.28 35.70
CA ILE A 590 20.80 -7.32 35.04
C ILE A 590 21.57 -8.64 35.00
N SER A 591 20.94 -9.69 35.49
CA SER A 591 21.51 -11.06 35.48
C SER A 591 21.25 -11.80 34.17
N THR A 592 20.16 -11.49 33.48
CA THR A 592 19.76 -12.12 32.21
C THR A 592 18.84 -11.17 31.44
N VAL A 593 19.06 -11.02 30.14
CA VAL A 593 18.17 -10.30 29.23
C VAL A 593 17.39 -11.29 28.37
N TYR A 594 16.12 -11.00 28.14
CA TYR A 594 15.20 -11.68 27.25
C TYR A 594 14.79 -10.70 26.14
N PRO A 595 15.55 -10.60 25.05
CA PRO A 595 15.12 -9.77 23.93
C PRO A 595 13.92 -10.45 23.25
N ILE A 596 12.95 -9.61 22.90
CA ILE A 596 11.77 -9.99 22.13
C ILE A 596 11.96 -9.42 20.72
N ASP A 597 11.67 -10.23 19.71
CA ASP A 597 11.83 -9.79 18.32
C ASP A 597 11.16 -10.79 17.36
N THR A 598 10.91 -10.41 16.11
CA THR A 598 10.36 -11.28 15.07
C THR A 598 11.31 -12.42 14.75
N TYR A 599 10.87 -13.67 14.89
CA TYR A 599 11.55 -14.79 14.26
C TYR A 599 11.05 -14.98 12.83
N VAL A 600 11.91 -14.82 11.86
CA VAL A 600 11.53 -15.01 10.47
C VAL A 600 11.27 -16.48 10.19
N SER A 601 10.00 -16.83 10.06
CA SER A 601 9.56 -18.19 9.77
C SER A 601 9.93 -18.59 8.33
N SER A 602 10.37 -19.80 8.13
CA SER A 602 10.51 -20.42 6.80
C SER A 602 9.25 -21.18 6.34
N ASP A 603 8.14 -20.98 7.04
CA ASP A 603 6.83 -21.49 6.68
C ASP A 603 6.21 -20.63 5.55
N ASP A 604 6.86 -20.60 4.40
CA ASP A 604 6.48 -19.86 3.19
C ASP A 604 6.83 -20.67 1.92
N PRO A 605 6.26 -20.35 0.76
CA PRO A 605 6.44 -21.15 -0.46
C PRO A 605 7.82 -21.01 -1.11
N TYR A 606 8.72 -20.19 -0.56
CA TYR A 606 10.06 -19.94 -1.14
C TYR A 606 11.20 -20.55 -0.34
N SER A 607 10.94 -20.84 0.94
CA SER A 607 12.00 -21.18 1.87
C SER A 607 12.33 -22.66 1.86
N ASP A 608 13.60 -22.97 2.15
CA ASP A 608 14.08 -24.32 2.30
C ASP A 608 13.82 -24.80 3.73
N GLU A 609 13.29 -26.00 3.90
CA GLU A 609 13.05 -26.65 5.19
C GLU A 609 14.32 -26.86 6.02
N SER A 610 15.51 -26.64 5.44
CA SER A 610 16.79 -26.72 6.16
C SER A 610 16.97 -25.67 7.25
N PHE A 611 16.26 -24.55 7.20
CA PHE A 611 16.14 -23.62 8.31
C PHE A 611 15.06 -24.12 9.29
N ALA A 612 15.29 -23.86 10.58
CA ALA A 612 14.31 -24.24 11.59
C ALA A 612 12.95 -23.65 11.23
N ASN A 613 12.08 -24.52 10.74
CA ASN A 613 10.74 -24.22 10.36
C ASN A 613 9.93 -23.96 11.63
N SER A 614 9.70 -22.69 11.94
CA SER A 614 8.81 -22.29 13.04
C SER A 614 7.50 -21.81 12.45
N PRO A 615 6.56 -22.72 12.11
CA PRO A 615 5.31 -22.36 11.45
C PRO A 615 4.45 -21.43 12.33
N LEU A 616 3.68 -20.58 11.69
CA LEU A 616 2.75 -19.69 12.36
C LEU A 616 1.62 -20.47 13.04
N GLY A 617 1.32 -20.12 14.28
CA GLY A 617 0.27 -20.72 15.09
C GLY A 617 0.73 -21.86 15.98
N ASP A 618 2.02 -22.20 15.98
CA ASP A 618 2.61 -23.27 16.79
C ASP A 618 3.33 -22.77 18.04
N GLY A 619 3.15 -21.51 18.40
CA GLY A 619 3.59 -20.90 19.64
C GLY A 619 4.88 -20.10 19.54
N ALA A 620 5.30 -19.53 20.67
CA ALA A 620 6.48 -18.68 20.75
C ALA A 620 7.77 -19.42 20.36
N VAL A 621 8.74 -18.72 19.80
CA VAL A 621 10.01 -19.28 19.36
C VAL A 621 11.13 -18.94 20.35
N ILE A 622 11.85 -19.95 20.82
CA ILE A 622 13.09 -19.79 21.56
C ILE A 622 14.22 -19.82 20.54
N ARG A 623 14.94 -18.71 20.34
CA ARG A 623 16.08 -18.69 19.42
C ARG A 623 17.27 -19.35 20.07
N VAL A 624 17.66 -20.53 19.57
CA VAL A 624 18.80 -21.29 20.10
C VAL A 624 20.12 -20.84 19.49
N LEU A 625 20.06 -20.22 18.30
CA LEU A 625 21.22 -19.66 17.59
C LEU A 625 20.82 -18.36 16.89
N GLU A 626 21.62 -17.32 17.08
CA GLU A 626 21.61 -16.06 16.37
C GLU A 626 23.01 -15.78 15.78
N SER A 627 23.17 -14.69 15.06
CA SER A 627 24.45 -14.30 14.42
C SER A 627 25.67 -14.34 15.35
N ILE A 628 25.50 -13.90 16.61
CA ILE A 628 26.58 -13.84 17.62
C ILE A 628 26.17 -14.41 18.99
N ASN A 629 25.03 -15.06 19.09
CA ASN A 629 24.51 -15.60 20.34
C ASN A 629 24.14 -17.09 20.16
N PHE A 630 24.67 -17.93 21.05
CA PHE A 630 24.34 -19.35 21.10
C PHE A 630 23.81 -19.70 22.49
N LEU A 631 22.58 -20.16 22.56
CA LEU A 631 21.93 -20.46 23.82
C LEU A 631 22.53 -21.71 24.46
N SER A 632 23.02 -21.60 25.69
CA SER A 632 23.56 -22.74 26.43
C SER A 632 22.46 -23.77 26.73
N ARG A 633 22.84 -25.07 26.78
CA ARG A 633 21.90 -26.15 27.16
C ARG A 633 21.22 -25.89 28.51
N LYS A 634 21.93 -25.27 29.48
CA LYS A 634 21.38 -24.93 30.79
C LYS A 634 20.23 -23.91 30.63
N ASN A 635 20.44 -22.84 29.88
CA ASN A 635 19.43 -21.81 29.66
C ASN A 635 18.26 -22.34 28.83
N LEU A 636 18.51 -23.15 27.80
CA LEU A 636 17.46 -23.78 27.03
C LEU A 636 16.58 -24.67 27.92
N LYS A 637 17.18 -25.56 28.72
CA LYS A 637 16.44 -26.44 29.64
C LYS A 637 15.64 -25.64 30.66
N LYS A 638 16.17 -24.51 31.16
CA LYS A 638 15.44 -23.62 32.06
C LYS A 638 14.12 -23.16 31.44
N ILE A 639 14.18 -22.60 30.23
CA ILE A 639 12.98 -22.09 29.56
C ILE A 639 12.01 -23.21 29.18
N GLN A 640 12.52 -24.36 28.70
CA GLN A 640 11.71 -25.54 28.42
C GLN A 640 10.95 -26.01 29.67
N THR A 641 11.62 -26.05 30.83
CA THR A 641 11.00 -26.43 32.07
C THR A 641 9.86 -25.47 32.48
N ILE A 642 10.08 -24.16 32.32
CA ILE A 642 9.05 -23.16 32.61
C ILE A 642 7.88 -23.31 31.61
N ALA A 643 8.13 -23.46 30.32
CA ALA A 643 7.09 -23.64 29.33
C ALA A 643 6.27 -24.92 29.58
N ASN A 644 6.92 -26.06 29.80
CA ASN A 644 6.24 -27.33 30.06
C ASN A 644 5.40 -27.30 31.34
N LYS A 645 5.93 -26.70 32.41
CA LYS A 645 5.19 -26.58 33.70
C LYS A 645 3.91 -25.76 33.54
N ASN A 646 3.87 -24.81 32.65
CA ASN A 646 2.76 -23.91 32.42
C ASN A 646 1.97 -24.26 31.14
N GLU A 647 2.23 -25.42 30.52
CA GLU A 647 1.56 -25.92 29.31
C GLU A 647 1.61 -24.94 28.15
N ILE A 648 2.73 -24.16 28.05
CA ILE A 648 2.95 -23.18 27.02
C ILE A 648 3.58 -23.84 25.82
N LYS A 649 2.95 -23.69 24.65
CA LYS A 649 3.45 -24.19 23.37
C LYS A 649 4.63 -23.34 22.90
N VAL A 650 5.79 -23.95 22.66
CA VAL A 650 7.00 -23.26 22.21
C VAL A 650 7.68 -24.02 21.10
N GLN A 651 8.36 -23.29 20.25
CA GLN A 651 9.15 -23.79 19.13
C GLN A 651 10.63 -23.38 19.30
N TYR A 652 11.49 -23.87 18.43
CA TYR A 652 12.92 -23.56 18.45
C TYR A 652 13.34 -22.98 17.12
N GLY A 653 14.12 -21.89 17.15
CA GLY A 653 14.59 -21.19 15.95
C GLY A 653 16.12 -21.06 15.88
N MET A 654 16.64 -21.09 14.65
CA MET A 654 18.02 -20.73 14.34
C MET A 654 18.01 -19.69 13.24
N THR A 655 18.79 -18.62 13.38
CA THR A 655 18.82 -17.51 12.43
C THR A 655 20.22 -16.90 12.32
N ALA A 656 20.51 -16.32 11.17
CA ALA A 656 21.68 -15.48 10.98
C ALA A 656 21.45 -14.01 11.40
N GLY A 657 20.21 -13.63 11.76
CA GLY A 657 19.87 -12.31 12.30
C GLY A 657 20.30 -12.16 13.75
N GLY A 658 20.03 -11.01 14.33
CA GLY A 658 20.31 -10.70 15.72
C GLY A 658 19.11 -10.01 16.38
N THR A 659 19.21 -9.74 17.65
CA THR A 659 18.23 -9.02 18.45
C THR A 659 18.94 -7.98 19.33
N ASP A 660 18.18 -7.11 19.97
CA ASP A 660 18.64 -6.19 21.02
C ASP A 660 19.48 -6.85 22.11
N GLY A 661 19.34 -8.16 22.32
CA GLY A 661 20.12 -8.93 23.27
C GLY A 661 21.63 -8.95 22.99
N GLN A 662 22.04 -8.76 21.74
CA GLN A 662 23.45 -8.71 21.36
C GLN A 662 24.19 -7.55 22.02
N ALA A 663 23.52 -6.43 22.24
CA ALA A 663 24.10 -5.29 22.95
C ALA A 663 24.48 -5.64 24.41
N PHE A 664 23.69 -6.48 25.07
CA PHE A 664 23.92 -6.89 26.46
C PHE A 664 25.06 -7.91 26.61
N LEU A 665 25.26 -8.77 25.59
CA LEU A 665 26.38 -9.73 25.58
C LEU A 665 27.72 -9.03 25.69
N GLY A 666 27.87 -7.85 25.08
CA GLY A 666 29.09 -7.03 25.17
C GLY A 666 29.41 -6.57 26.58
N TYR A 667 28.45 -6.57 27.51
CA TYR A 667 28.61 -6.24 28.93
C TYR A 667 28.61 -7.50 29.83
N GLY A 668 28.72 -8.70 29.25
CA GLY A 668 28.73 -9.97 29.99
C GLY A 668 27.39 -10.42 30.52
N ILE A 669 26.29 -9.85 30.07
CA ILE A 669 24.93 -10.21 30.45
C ILE A 669 24.41 -11.28 29.49
N PRO A 670 24.07 -12.51 29.98
CA PRO A 670 23.51 -13.58 29.14
C PRO A 670 22.19 -13.16 28.48
N SER A 671 22.05 -13.50 27.20
CA SER A 671 20.85 -13.22 26.41
C SER A 671 20.13 -14.54 26.10
N ILE A 672 18.82 -14.57 26.33
CA ILE A 672 17.90 -15.67 26.01
C ILE A 672 16.81 -15.12 25.10
N PRO A 673 16.99 -15.15 23.78
CA PRO A 673 16.05 -14.54 22.86
C PRO A 673 14.73 -15.33 22.79
N LEU A 674 13.63 -14.60 22.93
CA LEU A 674 12.27 -15.08 22.76
C LEU A 674 11.63 -14.35 21.57
N SER A 675 10.82 -15.05 20.79
CA SER A 675 10.28 -14.48 19.56
C SER A 675 8.85 -14.93 19.31
N TRP A 676 8.22 -14.24 18.42
CA TRP A 676 7.02 -14.67 17.72
C TRP A 676 7.39 -15.00 16.26
N PRO A 677 6.86 -16.08 15.66
CA PRO A 677 7.12 -16.39 14.26
C PRO A 677 6.34 -15.45 13.35
N GLY A 678 7.02 -14.85 12.37
CA GLY A 678 6.44 -13.97 11.37
C GLY A 678 6.86 -14.34 9.96
N ARG A 679 5.96 -14.19 8.98
CA ARG A 679 6.28 -14.30 7.56
C ARG A 679 6.58 -12.93 6.98
N TYR A 680 7.42 -12.90 5.96
CA TYR A 680 7.68 -11.72 5.11
C TYR A 680 8.24 -10.51 5.86
N SER A 681 9.01 -10.71 6.94
CA SER A 681 9.62 -9.65 7.74
C SER A 681 10.36 -8.64 6.86
N HIS A 682 10.30 -7.35 7.23
CA HIS A 682 10.82 -6.18 6.51
C HIS A 682 10.14 -5.92 5.16
N SER A 683 8.93 -6.45 4.96
CA SER A 683 8.11 -6.17 3.79
C SER A 683 6.90 -5.26 4.15
N PRO A 684 6.21 -4.72 3.16
CA PRO A 684 4.97 -3.97 3.41
C PRO A 684 3.81 -4.78 3.99
N VAL A 685 3.87 -6.12 3.97
CA VAL A 685 2.81 -7.02 4.43
C VAL A 685 3.37 -8.21 5.23
N GLU A 686 3.93 -7.93 6.37
CA GLU A 686 4.28 -8.99 7.32
C GLU A 686 3.02 -9.70 7.81
N VAL A 687 3.14 -11.01 8.11
CA VAL A 687 2.01 -11.83 8.58
C VAL A 687 2.33 -12.41 9.95
N MET A 688 1.39 -12.25 10.90
CA MET A 688 1.46 -12.82 12.24
C MET A 688 0.25 -13.71 12.52
N ASP A 689 0.39 -14.58 13.56
CA ASP A 689 -0.71 -15.36 14.14
C ASP A 689 -0.95 -14.95 15.59
N TYR A 690 -2.20 -14.68 15.98
CA TYR A 690 -2.54 -14.25 17.35
C TYR A 690 -2.26 -15.30 18.41
N ARG A 691 -2.27 -16.59 18.04
CA ARG A 691 -1.95 -17.69 18.96
C ARG A 691 -0.50 -17.62 19.41
N ASP A 692 0.41 -17.18 18.55
CA ASP A 692 1.83 -17.03 18.86
C ASP A 692 2.08 -15.83 19.77
N LEU A 693 1.37 -14.71 19.56
CA LEU A 693 1.38 -13.58 20.50
C LEU A 693 0.92 -14.01 21.90
N ASN A 694 -0.15 -14.81 21.99
CA ASN A 694 -0.65 -15.30 23.27
C ASN A 694 0.33 -16.26 23.93
N SER A 695 0.96 -17.15 23.16
CA SER A 695 2.00 -18.05 23.67
C SER A 695 3.21 -17.25 24.20
N LEU A 696 3.68 -16.26 23.46
CA LEU A 696 4.79 -15.39 23.88
C LEU A 696 4.44 -14.61 25.17
N THR A 697 3.25 -14.03 25.23
CA THR A 697 2.77 -13.30 26.42
C THR A 697 2.73 -14.21 27.64
N SER A 698 2.23 -15.44 27.48
CA SER A 698 2.18 -16.45 28.54
C SER A 698 3.58 -16.87 28.98
N LEU A 699 4.52 -17.03 28.05
CA LEU A 699 5.91 -17.37 28.35
C LEU A 699 6.61 -16.25 29.14
N ILE A 700 6.45 -14.98 28.72
CA ILE A 700 6.96 -13.81 29.45
C ILE A 700 6.40 -13.80 30.88
N SER A 701 5.09 -13.95 31.04
CA SER A 701 4.42 -13.97 32.35
C SER A 701 4.91 -15.12 33.23
N ALA A 702 5.13 -16.31 32.65
CA ALA A 702 5.64 -17.47 33.37
C ALA A 702 7.09 -17.26 33.83
N ILE A 703 7.96 -16.66 33.01
CA ILE A 703 9.35 -16.33 33.38
C ILE A 703 9.36 -15.31 34.53
N ILE A 704 8.51 -14.28 34.48
CA ILE A 704 8.38 -13.25 35.50
C ILE A 704 7.96 -13.86 36.88
N LYS A 705 7.09 -14.85 36.85
CA LYS A 705 6.56 -15.48 38.08
C LYS A 705 7.41 -16.61 38.64
N ASN A 706 8.35 -17.16 37.87
CA ASN A 706 9.21 -18.29 38.27
C ASN A 706 10.69 -17.86 38.28
N PRO A 707 11.18 -17.24 39.35
CA PRO A 707 12.61 -16.89 39.48
C PRO A 707 13.46 -18.15 39.40
N SER A 708 14.72 -17.97 38.98
CA SER A 708 15.71 -19.03 38.96
C SER A 708 15.95 -19.47 40.42
N ASN A 709 15.46 -20.62 40.82
CA ASN A 709 16.02 -21.29 41.98
C ASN A 709 17.48 -21.64 41.65
N ASN A 710 18.44 -21.02 42.35
CA ASN A 710 19.86 -21.33 42.27
C ASN A 710 20.15 -22.81 42.53
#